data_ada7353cbb6c55cc76ff25463a6676c7
#
_entry.id   ada7353cbb6c55cc76ff25463a6676c7
#
_cell.length_a   1.000
_cell.length_b   1.000
_cell.length_c   1.000
_cell.angle_alpha   90.00
_cell.angle_beta   90.00
_cell.angle_gamma   90.00
#
_symmetry.space_group_name_H-M   'P 1'
#
loop_
_entity.id
_entity.type
_entity.pdbx_description
1 polymer ?
#
loop_
_entity_poly.entity_id
_entity_poly.type
_entity_poly.pdbx_seq_one_letter_code
_entity_poly.pdbx_strand_id
1 'polypeptide(L)'
;MKKLILSTAITCLSLAHVHAQQGGATETTPSRSEYFSWINNTNEGATAEQTRINLDFFRWLHDKYGMELDIYAFDAGAIDGAKMYGSTKSDRFKRQFPEGFGPLSRQAADMNTRLGIWCGPDGFGNSEAEAKDRADMMTGLVKDHNFGLFKMDAVCGQLRKDKYEPFDSMMTEIRRLSPDFVLLNHRLDLGPGTRHSTTFLLGGEETYIDVFMTNSMTAPHHRAQAISRKAPENLTRLTEDHGVCLSSCLDYWEDDLILQSFGRELILAPEIYANPWFLRDEEFPYLAFIFNLHRTYRDILVNALRLPEESYGPEALSRGDDGTRFLTLRNLSWQPVTYKIKLDSETGIIDNGKKVKARLYHPYIYDLGSHNYGDIIEVEVLPFRAALVKLTTQPEKDKVALSGIPYHIINDKAGDDVEIKLLGMPGQTYKVKAEKGNAHFASAQINGNAANALARGGSARVSFPGKPFKEFYHRLIDRMQSCDIPADAPSLYYATCYAADNNALEVRSLARSGETEIPQVKAARDAFTEQEIFRARDLWDRYLFDGDESTCFSVKLRHGDRRAGNTSALYLDLGKSVKLDELVFKAPDEYAIAPYKSQEGALLWLSDNLVDWKPITFIVGTKAVADTRDAGEFRYVRLSDSPLRLSEIEGWRDGKAVDRSKWHASNLFREYNRGGCKTRHAWKSEFTLDEFADGAYLCVALNGHHGREGAWAAMKVDGRYVGCPDRAPSFTSNTWEHLNVETDSNNTYYIPLTPDMLGKKLEVYALSFESPDLKPEVW
;
A
#
# COMPACT_ATOMS: atom_id res chain seq x y z
N MET A 1 -29.93 50.46 10.92
CA MET A 1 -29.14 50.36 9.66
C MET A 1 -27.63 50.60 9.84
N LYS A 2 -27.03 50.28 10.98
CA LYS A 2 -25.56 50.36 11.21
C LYS A 2 -24.88 49.05 11.62
N LYS A 3 -25.62 47.93 11.66
CA LYS A 3 -25.05 46.60 12.00
C LYS A 3 -24.85 45.65 10.81
N LEU A 4 -25.25 46.04 9.59
CA LEU A 4 -25.16 45.18 8.41
C LEU A 4 -23.90 45.45 7.56
N ILE A 5 -23.18 46.54 7.81
CA ILE A 5 -21.98 46.89 7.03
C ILE A 5 -20.68 46.32 7.65
N LEU A 6 -20.70 45.90 8.91
CA LEU A 6 -19.52 45.34 9.58
C LEU A 6 -19.34 43.83 9.31
N SER A 7 -20.42 43.13 8.95
CA SER A 7 -20.38 41.70 8.63
C SER A 7 -19.76 41.40 7.24
N THR A 8 -20.00 42.31 6.27
CA THR A 8 -19.51 42.11 4.89
C THR A 8 -18.02 42.43 4.74
N ALA A 9 -17.49 43.32 5.59
CA ALA A 9 -16.06 43.66 5.56
C ALA A 9 -15.17 42.58 6.20
N ILE A 10 -15.69 41.82 7.17
CA ILE A 10 -14.96 40.73 7.83
C ILE A 10 -14.92 39.48 6.93
N THR A 11 -15.96 39.24 6.14
CA THR A 11 -16.00 38.12 5.19
C THR A 11 -15.07 38.32 3.98
N CYS A 12 -14.90 39.61 3.55
CA CYS A 12 -13.93 39.91 2.47
C CYS A 12 -12.46 39.88 2.94
N LEU A 13 -12.20 40.12 4.23
CA LEU A 13 -10.84 40.05 4.79
C LEU A 13 -10.38 38.59 5.04
N SER A 14 -11.31 37.68 5.31
CA SER A 14 -10.98 36.25 5.46
C SER A 14 -10.73 35.55 4.11
N LEU A 15 -11.35 36.00 3.02
CA LEU A 15 -11.11 35.50 1.68
C LEU A 15 -9.80 36.03 1.06
N ALA A 16 -9.29 37.17 1.51
CA ALA A 16 -8.02 37.73 1.03
C ALA A 16 -6.78 37.06 1.66
N HIS A 17 -6.92 36.21 2.68
CA HIS A 17 -5.81 35.49 3.32
C HIS A 17 -5.58 34.09 2.76
N VAL A 18 -6.43 33.60 1.86
CA VAL A 18 -6.33 32.24 1.31
C VAL A 18 -5.32 32.14 0.13
N HIS A 19 -4.76 33.24 -0.32
CA HIS A 19 -3.77 33.26 -1.41
C HIS A 19 -2.37 33.62 -0.92
N ALA A 20 -2.01 33.23 0.30
CA ALA A 20 -0.64 33.37 0.76
C ALA A 20 0.25 32.43 -0.08
N GLN A 21 1.19 33.00 -0.81
CA GLN A 21 2.21 32.26 -1.53
C GLN A 21 2.97 31.38 -0.53
N GLN A 22 2.93 30.06 -0.72
CA GLN A 22 3.73 29.11 0.03
C GLN A 22 5.14 29.03 -0.59
N GLY A 23 6.15 28.69 0.22
CA GLY A 23 7.51 28.62 -0.26
C GLY A 23 7.67 27.64 -1.43
N GLY A 24 8.10 28.15 -2.60
CA GLY A 24 8.40 27.35 -3.77
C GLY A 24 7.23 26.83 -4.60
N ALA A 25 5.99 27.16 -4.23
CA ALA A 25 4.80 26.77 -4.97
C ALA A 25 3.67 27.77 -4.79
N THR A 26 2.70 27.70 -5.71
CA THR A 26 1.42 28.43 -5.65
C THR A 26 0.28 27.45 -5.92
N GLU A 27 -0.95 27.87 -5.75
CA GLU A 27 -2.14 27.07 -6.09
C GLU A 27 -2.16 26.60 -7.57
N THR A 28 -1.42 27.25 -8.45
CA THR A 28 -1.34 26.90 -9.87
C THR A 28 -0.06 26.17 -10.26
N THR A 29 0.80 25.83 -9.30
CA THR A 29 2.04 25.08 -9.58
C THR A 29 1.71 23.65 -9.97
N PRO A 30 2.19 23.13 -11.12
CA PRO A 30 1.98 21.74 -11.51
C PRO A 30 2.58 20.76 -10.50
N SER A 31 1.92 19.62 -10.34
CA SER A 31 2.42 18.57 -9.43
C SER A 31 3.71 17.95 -9.95
N ARG A 32 4.49 17.38 -9.03
CA ARG A 32 5.73 16.64 -9.27
C ARG A 32 5.59 15.22 -8.75
N SER A 33 6.04 14.28 -9.55
CA SER A 33 6.05 12.88 -9.16
C SER A 33 7.17 12.59 -8.16
N GLU A 34 6.88 11.75 -7.15
CA GLU A 34 7.82 11.41 -6.12
C GLU A 34 7.85 9.90 -5.84
N TYR A 35 9.04 9.40 -5.56
CA TYR A 35 9.27 8.17 -4.82
C TYR A 35 9.91 8.51 -3.49
N PHE A 36 9.32 8.01 -2.41
CA PHE A 36 9.85 8.18 -1.07
C PHE A 36 10.18 6.82 -0.44
N SER A 37 11.42 6.66 0.03
CA SER A 37 11.95 5.35 0.44
C SER A 37 11.43 4.83 1.78
N TRP A 38 10.43 5.47 2.37
CA TRP A 38 9.83 5.03 3.63
C TRP A 38 9.12 3.67 3.48
N ILE A 39 9.07 2.90 4.56
CA ILE A 39 8.50 1.54 4.62
C ILE A 39 9.22 0.50 3.72
N ASN A 40 10.37 0.83 3.19
CA ASN A 40 11.19 -0.14 2.47
C ASN A 40 12.38 -0.66 3.30
N ASN A 41 12.34 -0.46 4.63
CA ASN A 41 13.39 -0.77 5.61
C ASN A 41 14.70 0.01 5.41
N THR A 42 14.73 1.02 4.55
CA THR A 42 15.87 1.92 4.42
C THR A 42 15.80 3.12 5.38
N ASN A 43 14.70 3.28 6.07
CA ASN A 43 14.51 4.31 7.09
C ASN A 43 15.47 4.19 8.30
N GLU A 44 16.21 3.10 8.41
CA GLU A 44 17.22 2.91 9.45
C GLU A 44 18.63 2.96 8.89
N GLY A 45 18.78 3.33 7.62
CA GLY A 45 20.07 3.54 7.01
C GLY A 45 20.16 3.12 5.55
N ALA A 46 19.64 3.94 4.65
CA ALA A 46 19.90 3.80 3.23
C ALA A 46 21.42 3.72 2.95
N THR A 47 21.81 2.88 1.98
CA THR A 47 23.19 2.79 1.52
C THR A 47 23.32 3.26 0.07
N ALA A 48 24.50 3.68 -0.32
CA ALA A 48 24.79 4.07 -1.69
C ALA A 48 24.52 2.92 -2.69
N GLU A 49 24.89 1.70 -2.30
CA GLU A 49 24.70 0.51 -3.15
C GLU A 49 23.21 0.24 -3.41
N GLN A 50 22.42 0.19 -2.34
CA GLN A 50 20.98 -0.05 -2.48
C GLN A 50 20.29 1.07 -3.25
N THR A 51 20.64 2.34 -2.96
CA THR A 51 20.09 3.48 -3.68
C THR A 51 20.41 3.42 -5.17
N ARG A 52 21.64 3.03 -5.53
CA ARG A 52 22.04 2.84 -6.91
C ARG A 52 21.17 1.79 -7.62
N ILE A 53 20.93 0.66 -6.96
CA ILE A 53 20.07 -0.41 -7.48
C ILE A 53 18.63 0.08 -7.69
N ASN A 54 18.10 0.84 -6.73
CA ASN A 54 16.76 1.42 -6.83
C ASN A 54 16.67 2.45 -7.98
N LEU A 55 17.70 3.28 -8.14
CA LEU A 55 17.78 4.22 -9.25
C LEU A 55 17.90 3.49 -10.61
N ASP A 56 18.59 2.35 -10.68
CA ASP A 56 18.64 1.51 -11.89
C ASP A 56 17.26 0.90 -12.22
N PHE A 57 16.45 0.57 -11.20
CA PHE A 57 15.05 0.16 -11.40
C PHE A 57 14.21 1.28 -12.00
N PHE A 58 14.30 2.50 -11.46
CA PHE A 58 13.57 3.66 -12.02
C PHE A 58 14.08 4.04 -13.40
N ARG A 59 15.38 3.94 -13.64
CA ARG A 59 15.98 4.13 -14.98
C ARG A 59 15.40 3.13 -15.99
N TRP A 60 15.25 1.87 -15.58
CA TRP A 60 14.62 0.87 -16.43
C TRP A 60 13.18 1.25 -16.80
N LEU A 61 12.38 1.72 -15.83
CA LEU A 61 11.01 2.22 -16.10
C LEU A 61 11.03 3.43 -17.04
N HIS A 62 11.98 4.36 -16.84
CA HIS A 62 12.18 5.50 -17.72
C HIS A 62 12.56 5.06 -19.14
N ASP A 63 13.55 4.19 -19.26
CA ASP A 63 14.09 3.79 -20.56
C ASP A 63 13.11 2.92 -21.34
N LYS A 64 12.34 2.07 -20.67
CA LYS A 64 11.40 1.16 -21.31
C LYS A 64 10.04 1.79 -21.57
N TYR A 65 9.49 2.53 -20.63
CA TYR A 65 8.11 3.02 -20.68
C TYR A 65 8.00 4.56 -20.75
N GLY A 66 9.10 5.28 -20.70
CA GLY A 66 9.09 6.74 -20.65
C GLY A 66 8.56 7.32 -19.32
N MET A 67 8.55 6.52 -18.27
CA MET A 67 8.14 7.00 -16.95
C MET A 67 9.16 8.00 -16.42
N GLU A 68 8.72 9.20 -16.06
CA GLU A 68 9.57 10.20 -15.46
C GLU A 68 9.24 10.35 -13.97
N LEU A 69 10.29 10.33 -13.13
CA LEU A 69 10.23 10.57 -11.71
C LEU A 69 10.91 11.91 -11.43
N ASP A 70 10.17 12.88 -10.88
CA ASP A 70 10.74 14.20 -10.60
C ASP A 70 11.65 14.20 -9.37
N ILE A 71 11.29 13.40 -8.33
CA ILE A 71 12.01 13.36 -7.05
C ILE A 71 12.18 11.91 -6.57
N TYR A 72 13.41 11.56 -6.18
CA TYR A 72 13.75 10.36 -5.42
C TYR A 72 14.18 10.79 -4.02
N ALA A 73 13.37 10.53 -3.01
CA ALA A 73 13.61 10.99 -1.66
C ALA A 73 14.04 9.86 -0.70
N PHE A 74 15.08 10.14 0.08
CA PHE A 74 15.53 9.28 1.18
C PHE A 74 14.68 9.52 2.42
N ASP A 75 14.34 8.46 3.11
CA ASP A 75 13.75 8.53 4.44
C ASP A 75 14.82 8.69 5.54
N ALA A 76 14.38 8.67 6.79
CA ALA A 76 15.22 8.79 7.99
C ALA A 76 16.43 7.83 7.94
N GLY A 77 17.55 8.28 8.49
CA GLY A 77 18.77 7.47 8.58
C GLY A 77 19.80 7.73 7.49
N ALA A 78 19.48 8.45 6.42
CA ALA A 78 20.50 8.88 5.47
C ALA A 78 21.42 9.95 6.07
N ILE A 79 20.86 11.01 6.66
CA ILE A 79 21.61 12.01 7.46
C ILE A 79 21.08 11.99 8.89
N ASP A 80 19.85 12.43 9.09
CA ASP A 80 19.21 12.54 10.39
C ASP A 80 18.42 11.27 10.71
N GLY A 81 18.11 11.06 11.98
CA GLY A 81 17.28 9.95 12.47
C GLY A 81 16.43 10.41 13.64
N ALA A 82 15.58 9.54 14.17
CA ALA A 82 14.73 9.86 15.31
C ALA A 82 15.55 10.42 16.48
N LYS A 83 15.24 11.66 16.88
CA LYS A 83 15.94 12.39 17.95
C LYS A 83 17.46 12.57 17.72
N MET A 84 17.90 12.51 16.50
CA MET A 84 19.32 12.60 16.16
C MET A 84 19.54 13.45 14.91
N TYR A 85 20.46 14.40 15.02
CA TYR A 85 20.97 15.19 13.91
C TYR A 85 22.34 14.66 13.48
N GLY A 86 22.46 14.30 12.22
CA GLY A 86 23.68 13.73 11.66
C GLY A 86 24.48 14.72 10.82
N SER A 87 25.54 14.21 10.23
CA SER A 87 26.43 14.99 9.36
C SER A 87 26.99 14.11 8.27
N THR A 88 27.17 14.67 7.07
CA THR A 88 27.90 14.02 5.97
C THR A 88 29.39 13.78 6.28
N LYS A 89 29.89 14.34 7.37
CA LYS A 89 31.27 14.12 7.88
C LYS A 89 31.34 12.94 8.86
N SER A 90 30.20 12.41 9.34
CA SER A 90 30.15 11.33 10.34
C SER A 90 30.66 10.00 9.78
N ASP A 91 31.20 9.14 10.67
CA ASP A 91 31.65 7.80 10.27
C ASP A 91 30.50 6.92 9.81
N ARG A 92 29.27 7.11 10.37
CA ARG A 92 28.07 6.45 9.90
C ARG A 92 27.80 6.79 8.44
N PHE A 93 27.72 8.07 8.10
CA PHE A 93 27.46 8.53 6.74
C PHE A 93 28.53 8.01 5.76
N LYS A 94 29.82 8.09 6.14
CA LYS A 94 30.92 7.60 5.29
C LYS A 94 30.87 6.09 5.04
N ARG A 95 30.33 5.31 5.99
CA ARG A 95 30.09 3.87 5.73
C ARG A 95 28.92 3.64 4.79
N GLN A 96 27.81 4.38 4.97
CA GLN A 96 26.62 4.25 4.14
C GLN A 96 26.82 4.81 2.73
N PHE A 97 27.49 5.94 2.63
CA PHE A 97 27.75 6.68 1.39
C PHE A 97 29.25 7.02 1.28
N PRO A 98 30.13 6.05 0.96
CA PRO A 98 31.57 6.25 0.96
C PRO A 98 32.03 7.33 -0.02
N GLU A 99 31.33 7.54 -1.12
CA GLU A 99 31.60 8.60 -2.11
C GLU A 99 30.64 9.81 -1.97
N GLY A 100 29.89 9.88 -0.86
CA GLY A 100 28.84 10.88 -0.66
C GLY A 100 27.66 10.70 -1.62
N PHE A 101 26.85 11.76 -1.77
CA PHE A 101 25.69 11.73 -2.67
C PHE A 101 26.03 12.03 -4.15
N GLY A 102 27.26 12.45 -4.46
CA GLY A 102 27.62 12.88 -5.81
C GLY A 102 27.34 11.87 -6.92
N PRO A 103 27.77 10.60 -6.81
CA PRO A 103 27.47 9.58 -7.81
C PRO A 103 25.96 9.35 -7.99
N LEU A 104 25.22 9.28 -6.90
CA LEU A 104 23.76 9.05 -6.92
C LEU A 104 23.00 10.24 -7.53
N SER A 105 23.44 11.46 -7.20
CA SER A 105 22.88 12.67 -7.77
C SER A 105 23.06 12.72 -9.30
N ARG A 106 24.24 12.35 -9.79
CA ARG A 106 24.47 12.25 -11.25
C ARG A 106 23.60 11.17 -11.88
N GLN A 107 23.54 9.98 -11.27
CA GLN A 107 22.69 8.89 -11.78
C GLN A 107 21.20 9.28 -11.83
N ALA A 108 20.71 9.99 -10.82
CA ALA A 108 19.34 10.51 -10.83
C ALA A 108 19.15 11.59 -11.90
N ALA A 109 20.10 12.52 -12.02
CA ALA A 109 20.05 13.62 -13.00
C ALA A 109 20.03 13.13 -14.47
N ASP A 110 20.65 11.98 -14.76
CA ASP A 110 20.61 11.37 -16.10
C ASP A 110 19.20 10.98 -16.57
N MET A 111 18.21 10.91 -15.65
CA MET A 111 16.78 10.72 -15.97
C MET A 111 15.92 11.89 -15.49
N ASN A 112 16.50 13.09 -15.38
CA ASN A 112 15.87 14.32 -14.91
C ASN A 112 15.27 14.25 -13.51
N THR A 113 15.74 13.33 -12.67
CA THR A 113 15.29 13.15 -11.30
C THR A 113 16.19 13.94 -10.34
N ARG A 114 15.57 14.62 -9.39
CA ARG A 114 16.26 15.27 -8.27
C ARG A 114 16.24 14.37 -7.04
N LEU A 115 17.22 14.54 -6.14
CA LEU A 115 17.18 13.87 -4.86
C LEU A 115 16.33 14.66 -3.86
N GLY A 116 15.74 13.95 -2.89
CA GLY A 116 15.06 14.49 -1.73
C GLY A 116 15.56 13.81 -0.46
N ILE A 117 15.31 14.40 0.72
CA ILE A 117 15.74 13.80 1.99
C ILE A 117 14.80 14.15 3.14
N TRP A 118 14.55 13.16 3.98
CA TRP A 118 13.98 13.34 5.30
C TRP A 118 15.04 13.86 6.28
N CYS A 119 14.71 14.89 7.02
CA CYS A 119 15.60 15.51 7.98
C CYS A 119 14.82 16.19 9.11
N GLY A 120 15.55 16.62 10.14
CA GLY A 120 14.97 17.46 11.18
C GLY A 120 15.22 18.95 10.93
N PRO A 121 14.44 19.82 11.58
CA PRO A 121 14.51 21.27 11.38
C PRO A 121 15.70 21.95 12.08
N ASP A 122 16.25 21.31 13.11
CA ASP A 122 17.37 21.84 13.91
C ASP A 122 18.71 21.18 13.48
N GLY A 123 19.60 20.96 14.38
CA GLY A 123 20.95 20.46 14.11
C GLY A 123 22.00 21.57 14.12
N PHE A 124 21.60 22.82 14.42
CA PHE A 124 22.46 24.00 14.43
C PHE A 124 23.44 24.05 15.64
N GLY A 125 23.41 23.04 16.52
CA GLY A 125 24.28 22.98 17.68
C GLY A 125 24.10 24.15 18.64
N ASN A 126 25.15 24.48 19.42
CA ASN A 126 25.09 25.53 20.43
C ASN A 126 26.06 26.68 20.14
N SER A 127 26.93 26.56 19.13
CA SER A 127 27.88 27.58 18.69
C SER A 127 27.56 28.08 17.27
N GLU A 128 28.12 29.26 16.93
CA GLU A 128 28.01 29.80 15.56
C GLU A 128 28.70 28.89 14.53
N ALA A 129 29.80 28.24 14.91
CA ALA A 129 30.48 27.31 14.02
C ALA A 129 29.64 26.09 13.69
N GLU A 130 28.97 25.49 14.68
CA GLU A 130 28.06 24.36 14.46
C GLU A 130 26.82 24.77 13.63
N ALA A 131 26.27 25.96 13.91
CA ALA A 131 25.17 26.51 13.15
C ALA A 131 25.55 26.71 11.67
N LYS A 132 26.74 27.25 11.44
CA LYS A 132 27.29 27.41 10.09
C LYS A 132 27.54 26.05 9.41
N ASP A 133 28.14 25.08 10.10
CA ASP A 133 28.36 23.73 9.55
C ASP A 133 27.05 23.05 9.12
N ARG A 134 25.99 23.20 9.91
CA ARG A 134 24.68 22.67 9.54
C ARG A 134 24.11 23.38 8.31
N ALA A 135 24.12 24.70 8.29
CA ALA A 135 23.64 25.50 7.18
C ALA A 135 24.43 25.21 5.88
N ASP A 136 25.73 25.13 5.95
CA ASP A 136 26.61 24.82 4.82
C ASP A 136 26.33 23.40 4.29
N MET A 137 26.13 22.40 5.17
CA MET A 137 25.80 21.05 4.78
C MET A 137 24.46 20.99 4.03
N MET A 138 23.40 21.55 4.63
CA MET A 138 22.05 21.50 4.02
C MET A 138 21.99 22.27 2.69
N THR A 139 22.63 23.44 2.63
CA THR A 139 22.75 24.24 1.40
C THR A 139 23.58 23.51 0.35
N GLY A 140 24.64 22.80 0.77
CA GLY A 140 25.48 21.97 -0.10
C GLY A 140 24.70 20.82 -0.78
N LEU A 141 23.73 20.20 -0.09
CA LEU A 141 22.87 19.18 -0.70
C LEU A 141 22.15 19.74 -1.94
N VAL A 142 21.65 20.96 -1.85
CA VAL A 142 20.93 21.60 -2.97
C VAL A 142 21.89 22.05 -4.06
N LYS A 143 22.98 22.75 -3.66
CA LYS A 143 23.93 23.36 -4.59
C LYS A 143 24.78 22.33 -5.35
N ASP A 144 25.29 21.33 -4.63
CA ASP A 144 26.34 20.43 -5.13
C ASP A 144 25.77 19.06 -5.55
N HIS A 145 24.58 18.68 -5.05
CA HIS A 145 23.97 17.37 -5.24
C HIS A 145 22.53 17.42 -5.76
N ASN A 146 22.05 18.57 -6.26
CA ASN A 146 20.75 18.74 -6.90
C ASN A 146 19.55 18.21 -6.08
N PHE A 147 19.58 18.39 -4.75
CA PHE A 147 18.40 18.08 -3.95
C PHE A 147 17.27 19.07 -4.22
N GLY A 148 16.05 18.54 -4.37
CA GLY A 148 14.85 19.32 -4.68
C GLY A 148 13.80 19.29 -3.58
N LEU A 149 14.01 18.50 -2.53
CA LEU A 149 13.05 18.34 -1.45
C LEU A 149 13.72 18.08 -0.12
N PHE A 150 13.21 18.75 0.93
CA PHE A 150 13.40 18.36 2.32
C PHE A 150 12.05 18.04 2.95
N LYS A 151 11.91 16.84 3.51
CA LYS A 151 10.83 16.49 4.42
C LYS A 151 11.34 16.71 5.84
N MET A 152 10.93 17.81 6.46
CA MET A 152 11.33 18.14 7.83
C MET A 152 10.29 17.64 8.83
N ASP A 153 10.72 16.75 9.73
CA ASP A 153 9.84 16.01 10.62
C ASP A 153 10.11 16.29 12.10
N ALA A 154 9.02 16.44 12.85
CA ALA A 154 9.02 16.59 14.29
C ALA A 154 9.58 15.39 15.07
N VAL A 155 9.75 14.23 14.42
CA VAL A 155 10.39 13.05 15.04
C VAL A 155 11.84 13.30 15.41
N CYS A 156 12.54 14.19 14.70
CA CYS A 156 13.86 14.71 15.13
C CYS A 156 13.79 15.63 16.35
N GLY A 157 12.64 16.17 16.65
CA GLY A 157 12.40 17.26 17.60
C GLY A 157 11.97 18.54 16.89
N GLN A 158 11.43 19.48 17.65
CA GLN A 158 11.06 20.80 17.15
C GLN A 158 12.28 21.68 16.94
N LEU A 159 12.16 22.68 16.07
CA LEU A 159 13.17 23.74 15.94
C LEU A 159 13.23 24.59 17.21
N ARG A 160 14.41 24.74 17.79
CA ARG A 160 14.61 25.62 18.94
C ARG A 160 14.42 27.07 18.56
N LYS A 161 13.79 27.85 19.43
CA LYS A 161 13.47 29.27 19.16
C LYS A 161 14.69 30.12 18.90
N ASP A 162 15.82 29.84 19.59
CA ASP A 162 17.10 30.52 19.38
C ASP A 162 17.79 30.12 18.04
N LYS A 163 17.19 29.19 17.29
CA LYS A 163 17.66 28.74 15.96
C LYS A 163 16.72 29.16 14.81
N TYR A 164 15.71 29.95 15.06
CA TYR A 164 14.83 30.47 14.01
C TYR A 164 15.59 31.30 12.96
N GLU A 165 16.52 32.17 13.39
CA GLU A 165 17.31 32.99 12.46
C GLU A 165 18.27 32.15 11.58
N PRO A 166 19.12 31.28 12.14
CA PRO A 166 19.93 30.36 11.32
C PRO A 166 19.12 29.54 10.34
N PHE A 167 17.97 29.01 10.76
CA PHE A 167 17.06 28.25 9.90
C PHE A 167 16.52 29.12 8.75
N ASP A 168 15.99 30.30 9.07
CA ASP A 168 15.42 31.21 8.08
C ASP A 168 16.46 31.68 7.06
N SER A 169 17.68 31.97 7.52
CA SER A 169 18.80 32.33 6.66
C SER A 169 19.23 31.18 5.75
N MET A 170 19.32 29.96 6.26
CA MET A 170 19.62 28.74 5.50
C MET A 170 18.57 28.53 4.41
N MET A 171 17.28 28.57 4.76
CA MET A 171 16.20 28.37 3.80
C MET A 171 16.10 29.50 2.77
N THR A 172 16.43 30.73 3.13
CA THR A 172 16.52 31.85 2.19
C THR A 172 17.58 31.58 1.12
N GLU A 173 18.75 31.08 1.52
CA GLU A 173 19.80 30.71 0.56
C GLU A 173 19.39 29.52 -0.30
N ILE A 174 18.74 28.50 0.28
CA ILE A 174 18.19 27.35 -0.47
C ILE A 174 17.18 27.84 -1.54
N ARG A 175 16.27 28.76 -1.17
CA ARG A 175 15.30 29.36 -2.12
C ARG A 175 15.99 30.17 -3.21
N ARG A 176 17.10 30.83 -2.91
CA ARG A 176 17.90 31.56 -3.90
C ARG A 176 18.55 30.59 -4.91
N LEU A 177 19.02 29.44 -4.45
CA LEU A 177 19.65 28.42 -5.30
C LEU A 177 18.61 27.62 -6.09
N SER A 178 17.47 27.34 -5.48
CA SER A 178 16.37 26.56 -6.08
C SER A 178 15.04 27.20 -5.68
N PRO A 179 14.53 28.16 -6.48
CA PRO A 179 13.26 28.86 -6.17
C PRO A 179 12.07 27.93 -6.00
N ASP A 180 12.09 26.83 -6.70
CA ASP A 180 11.03 25.79 -6.73
C ASP A 180 11.26 24.65 -5.73
N PHE A 181 12.22 24.78 -4.83
CA PHE A 181 12.53 23.77 -3.81
C PHE A 181 11.29 23.40 -2.99
N VAL A 182 11.08 22.12 -2.70
CA VAL A 182 9.95 21.64 -1.87
C VAL A 182 10.40 21.48 -0.42
N LEU A 183 9.71 22.16 0.49
CA LEU A 183 9.86 21.97 1.93
C LEU A 183 8.55 21.40 2.49
N LEU A 184 8.55 20.12 2.83
CA LEU A 184 7.46 19.51 3.58
C LEU A 184 7.62 19.83 5.06
N ASN A 185 6.65 20.53 5.63
CA ASN A 185 6.59 20.81 7.06
C ASN A 185 5.73 19.76 7.75
N HIS A 186 6.39 18.76 8.33
CA HIS A 186 5.76 17.64 8.98
C HIS A 186 5.64 17.88 10.49
N ARG A 187 4.60 18.61 10.92
CA ARG A 187 4.28 18.89 12.34
C ARG A 187 5.25 19.82 13.08
N LEU A 188 5.80 20.81 12.40
CA LEU A 188 6.82 21.69 12.97
C LEU A 188 6.34 23.13 13.14
N ASP A 189 6.72 23.75 14.28
CA ASP A 189 6.76 25.20 14.43
C ASP A 189 8.15 25.70 13.98
N LEU A 190 8.17 26.37 12.83
CA LEU A 190 9.41 26.93 12.24
C LEU A 190 9.54 28.43 12.48
N GLY A 191 8.66 29.01 13.29
CA GLY A 191 8.65 30.47 13.54
C GLY A 191 8.57 31.27 12.22
N PRO A 192 9.42 32.33 12.06
CA PRO A 192 9.47 33.10 10.80
C PRO A 192 9.79 32.24 9.57
N GLY A 193 10.53 31.15 9.75
CA GLY A 193 10.90 30.22 8.68
C GLY A 193 9.73 29.43 8.10
N THR A 194 8.54 29.44 8.72
CA THR A 194 7.32 28.83 8.19
C THR A 194 6.98 29.30 6.77
N ARG A 195 7.34 30.52 6.42
CA ARG A 195 7.19 31.09 5.06
C ARG A 195 7.88 30.30 3.96
N HIS A 196 8.85 29.47 4.30
CA HIS A 196 9.56 28.62 3.35
C HIS A 196 8.87 27.28 3.11
N SER A 197 7.93 26.89 3.95
CA SER A 197 7.18 25.64 3.81
C SER A 197 6.37 25.64 2.50
N THR A 198 6.45 24.55 1.77
CA THR A 198 5.66 24.34 0.55
C THR A 198 4.37 23.63 0.87
N THR A 199 4.41 22.60 1.71
CA THR A 199 3.23 21.82 2.10
C THR A 199 3.19 21.58 3.61
N PHE A 200 2.00 21.24 4.10
CA PHE A 200 1.71 20.92 5.49
C PHE A 200 0.87 19.65 5.55
N LEU A 201 0.92 18.93 6.68
CA LEU A 201 0.02 17.81 6.91
C LEU A 201 -1.44 18.23 6.78
N LEU A 202 -2.20 17.41 6.11
CA LEU A 202 -3.64 17.56 5.95
C LEU A 202 -4.32 17.53 7.32
N GLY A 203 -5.00 18.62 7.68
CA GLY A 203 -5.68 18.73 8.98
C GLY A 203 -4.79 18.52 10.21
N GLY A 204 -3.45 18.49 10.05
CA GLY A 204 -2.51 18.19 11.11
C GLY A 204 -2.33 16.69 11.42
N GLU A 205 -2.97 15.81 10.68
CA GLU A 205 -2.91 14.35 10.84
C GLU A 205 -2.22 13.68 9.64
N GLU A 206 -1.66 12.50 9.89
CA GLU A 206 -1.08 11.66 8.84
C GLU A 206 -2.19 10.95 8.06
N THR A 207 -2.12 11.01 6.73
CA THR A 207 -3.15 10.52 5.81
C THR A 207 -2.62 9.46 4.86
N TYR A 208 -1.64 8.67 5.31
CA TYR A 208 -1.02 7.63 4.50
C TYR A 208 -2.06 6.68 3.90
N ILE A 209 -1.83 6.33 2.64
CA ILE A 209 -2.60 5.30 1.96
C ILE A 209 -1.95 3.96 2.24
N ASP A 210 -2.55 3.21 3.16
CA ASP A 210 -2.18 1.86 3.60
C ASP A 210 -0.72 1.72 4.04
N VAL A 211 -0.27 2.64 4.88
CA VAL A 211 1.02 2.57 5.57
C VAL A 211 1.00 1.59 6.74
N PHE A 212 -0.18 1.38 7.30
CA PHE A 212 -0.32 0.54 8.49
C PHE A 212 -0.07 -0.92 8.15
N MET A 213 0.98 -1.46 8.73
CA MET A 213 1.42 -2.83 8.56
C MET A 213 0.49 -3.81 9.30
N THR A 214 -0.77 -3.80 8.95
CA THR A 214 -1.77 -4.74 9.46
C THR A 214 -2.32 -5.59 8.34
N ASN A 215 -2.66 -6.83 8.62
CA ASN A 215 -3.22 -7.71 7.61
C ASN A 215 -4.59 -7.24 7.11
N SER A 216 -5.37 -6.57 7.96
CA SER A 216 -6.67 -6.03 7.58
C SER A 216 -6.58 -4.82 6.64
N MET A 217 -5.54 -3.99 6.80
CA MET A 217 -5.37 -2.77 6.02
C MET A 217 -5.03 -3.03 4.55
N THR A 218 -4.55 -4.21 4.22
CA THR A 218 -4.28 -4.57 2.82
C THR A 218 -5.53 -4.93 2.03
N ALA A 219 -6.67 -5.08 2.69
CA ALA A 219 -7.93 -5.40 2.03
C ALA A 219 -8.45 -4.20 1.20
N PRO A 220 -8.79 -4.39 -0.09
CA PRO A 220 -9.15 -3.29 -0.99
C PRO A 220 -10.31 -2.43 -0.51
N HIS A 221 -11.38 -3.04 0.01
CA HIS A 221 -12.54 -2.29 0.48
C HIS A 221 -12.21 -1.42 1.70
N HIS A 222 -11.30 -1.85 2.57
CA HIS A 222 -10.86 -1.07 3.72
C HIS A 222 -10.09 0.18 3.27
N ARG A 223 -9.14 0.04 2.34
CA ARG A 223 -8.40 1.17 1.77
C ARG A 223 -9.32 2.18 1.09
N ALA A 224 -10.25 1.70 0.27
CA ALA A 224 -11.23 2.55 -0.40
C ALA A 224 -11.99 3.45 0.59
N GLN A 225 -12.39 2.90 1.75
CA GLN A 225 -13.05 3.66 2.80
C GLN A 225 -12.10 4.61 3.55
N ALA A 226 -10.89 4.16 3.86
CA ALA A 226 -9.91 4.96 4.58
C ALA A 226 -9.52 6.22 3.80
N ILE A 227 -9.30 6.11 2.50
CA ILE A 227 -9.00 7.24 1.63
C ILE A 227 -10.17 8.24 1.62
N SER A 228 -11.40 7.75 1.50
CA SER A 228 -12.58 8.62 1.46
C SER A 228 -12.74 9.46 2.71
N ARG A 229 -12.49 8.88 3.88
CA ARG A 229 -12.66 9.59 5.15
C ARG A 229 -11.66 10.71 5.39
N LYS A 230 -10.55 10.72 4.69
CA LYS A 230 -9.45 11.66 4.91
C LYS A 230 -9.32 12.74 3.82
N ALA A 231 -10.29 12.83 2.92
CA ALA A 231 -10.32 13.89 1.94
C ALA A 231 -10.63 15.25 2.60
N PRO A 232 -9.85 16.32 2.31
CA PRO A 232 -10.10 17.62 2.90
C PRO A 232 -11.43 18.23 2.40
N GLU A 233 -12.16 18.90 3.29
CA GLU A 233 -13.38 19.62 2.91
C GLU A 233 -13.08 20.75 1.92
N ASN A 234 -11.99 21.47 2.15
CA ASN A 234 -11.45 22.46 1.23
C ASN A 234 -10.34 21.83 0.40
N LEU A 235 -10.43 21.93 -0.90
CA LEU A 235 -9.45 21.39 -1.84
C LEU A 235 -8.15 22.22 -1.83
N THR A 236 -7.48 22.29 -0.68
CA THR A 236 -6.25 23.07 -0.53
C THR A 236 -5.08 22.32 -1.11
N ARG A 237 -4.54 22.84 -2.22
CA ARG A 237 -3.50 22.23 -3.03
C ARG A 237 -2.15 22.10 -2.32
N LEU A 238 -1.85 22.99 -1.39
CA LEU A 238 -0.57 23.04 -0.68
C LEU A 238 -0.54 22.20 0.59
N THR A 239 -1.49 21.30 0.75
CA THR A 239 -1.51 20.33 1.84
C THR A 239 -0.74 19.08 1.42
N GLU A 240 -0.04 18.46 2.35
CA GLU A 240 0.55 17.14 2.19
C GLU A 240 -0.54 16.09 2.38
N ASP A 241 -0.68 15.19 1.42
CA ASP A 241 -1.42 13.94 1.55
C ASP A 241 -0.44 12.85 1.10
N HIS A 242 -0.22 11.85 1.93
CA HIS A 242 0.87 10.92 1.72
C HIS A 242 0.66 10.02 0.51
N GLY A 243 1.76 9.55 -0.04
CA GLY A 243 1.77 8.67 -1.19
C GLY A 243 1.26 7.26 -0.91
N VAL A 244 1.10 6.50 -1.97
CA VAL A 244 0.64 5.11 -1.93
C VAL A 244 1.79 4.17 -1.58
N CYS A 245 1.64 3.39 -0.52
CA CYS A 245 2.62 2.39 -0.08
C CYS A 245 2.47 1.10 -0.89
N LEU A 246 3.12 1.00 -2.03
CA LEU A 246 2.93 -0.10 -2.99
C LEU A 246 3.17 -1.49 -2.42
N SER A 247 4.06 -1.65 -1.43
CA SER A 247 4.27 -2.95 -0.79
C SER A 247 3.15 -3.41 0.13
N SER A 248 2.21 -2.54 0.49
CA SER A 248 1.04 -2.87 1.29
C SER A 248 -0.28 -2.85 0.49
N CYS A 249 -0.33 -2.10 -0.59
CA CYS A 249 -1.51 -1.93 -1.43
C CYS A 249 -1.52 -2.86 -2.65
N LEU A 250 -1.15 -4.12 -2.50
CA LEU A 250 -0.86 -5.00 -3.66
C LEU A 250 -2.08 -5.35 -4.51
N ASP A 251 -3.27 -5.41 -3.91
CA ASP A 251 -4.49 -5.64 -4.68
C ASP A 251 -5.18 -4.31 -4.95
N TYR A 252 -5.40 -4.02 -6.22
CA TYR A 252 -6.00 -2.76 -6.69
C TYR A 252 -5.22 -1.51 -6.27
N TRP A 253 -3.88 -1.61 -6.16
CA TRP A 253 -2.98 -0.49 -5.87
C TRP A 253 -3.15 0.66 -6.88
N GLU A 254 -3.52 0.31 -8.08
CA GLU A 254 -3.77 1.26 -9.16
C GLU A 254 -4.97 2.19 -8.87
N ASP A 255 -6.01 1.68 -8.18
CA ASP A 255 -7.13 2.53 -7.73
C ASP A 255 -6.64 3.59 -6.75
N ASP A 256 -5.82 3.17 -5.78
CA ASP A 256 -5.26 4.07 -4.77
C ASP A 256 -4.37 5.14 -5.42
N LEU A 257 -3.53 4.75 -6.37
CA LEU A 257 -2.63 5.70 -7.06
C LEU A 257 -3.39 6.66 -8.01
N ILE A 258 -4.43 6.18 -8.67
CA ILE A 258 -5.33 7.03 -9.48
C ILE A 258 -6.03 8.07 -8.59
N LEU A 259 -6.54 7.65 -7.43
CA LEU A 259 -7.20 8.55 -6.49
C LEU A 259 -6.22 9.56 -5.89
N GLN A 260 -5.02 9.14 -5.51
CA GLN A 260 -3.97 10.04 -5.03
C GLN A 260 -3.58 11.06 -6.11
N SER A 261 -3.39 10.61 -7.35
CA SER A 261 -2.87 11.44 -8.44
C SER A 261 -3.91 12.36 -9.07
N PHE A 262 -5.15 11.91 -9.22
CA PHE A 262 -6.22 12.62 -9.92
C PHE A 262 -7.38 13.04 -9.02
N GLY A 263 -7.56 12.40 -7.88
CA GLY A 263 -8.61 12.68 -6.91
C GLY A 263 -8.15 13.54 -5.72
N ARG A 264 -6.94 14.09 -5.75
CA ARG A 264 -6.40 14.99 -4.72
C ARG A 264 -5.77 16.23 -5.33
N GLU A 265 -5.81 17.35 -4.61
CA GLU A 265 -5.17 18.61 -4.98
C GLU A 265 -3.77 18.73 -4.37
N LEU A 266 -2.77 18.03 -4.92
CA LEU A 266 -1.45 17.88 -4.31
C LEU A 266 -0.33 18.48 -5.16
N ILE A 267 0.74 18.94 -4.50
CA ILE A 267 2.01 19.32 -5.12
C ILE A 267 2.83 18.06 -5.45
N LEU A 268 2.77 17.02 -4.60
CA LEU A 268 3.45 15.75 -4.83
C LEU A 268 2.43 14.72 -5.32
N ALA A 269 2.41 14.49 -6.61
CA ALA A 269 1.56 13.51 -7.28
C ALA A 269 2.06 13.22 -8.71
N PRO A 270 2.04 11.98 -9.18
CA PRO A 270 1.87 10.74 -8.40
C PRO A 270 2.98 10.56 -7.36
N GLU A 271 2.63 10.10 -6.18
CA GLU A 271 3.57 9.84 -5.10
C GLU A 271 3.46 8.38 -4.66
N ILE A 272 4.59 7.67 -4.64
CA ILE A 272 4.66 6.28 -4.23
C ILE A 272 5.71 6.07 -3.15
N TYR A 273 5.39 5.18 -2.23
CA TYR A 273 6.26 4.78 -1.12
C TYR A 273 6.62 3.30 -1.19
N ALA A 274 7.53 2.90 -0.34
CA ALA A 274 7.92 1.54 -0.06
C ALA A 274 8.63 0.84 -1.25
N ASN A 275 8.16 -0.31 -1.68
CA ASN A 275 8.90 -1.22 -2.55
C ASN A 275 8.15 -1.48 -3.87
N PRO A 276 8.22 -0.57 -4.85
CA PRO A 276 7.47 -0.72 -6.11
C PRO A 276 7.88 -1.95 -6.91
N TRP A 277 9.08 -2.48 -6.73
CA TRP A 277 9.53 -3.73 -7.37
C TRP A 277 8.81 -4.99 -6.87
N PHE A 278 7.93 -4.90 -5.87
CA PHE A 278 7.02 -5.99 -5.48
C PHE A 278 5.77 -6.11 -6.33
N LEU A 279 5.54 -5.20 -7.26
CA LEU A 279 4.55 -5.38 -8.30
C LEU A 279 4.95 -6.53 -9.23
N ARG A 280 3.97 -7.19 -9.86
CA ARG A 280 4.21 -8.22 -10.86
C ARG A 280 4.74 -7.60 -12.14
N ASP A 281 5.43 -8.37 -12.95
CA ASP A 281 6.04 -7.88 -14.20
C ASP A 281 5.00 -7.24 -15.14
N GLU A 282 3.79 -7.78 -15.19
CA GLU A 282 2.68 -7.24 -16.01
C GLU A 282 2.03 -5.96 -15.44
N GLU A 283 2.37 -5.55 -14.22
CA GLU A 283 1.82 -4.34 -13.59
C GLU A 283 2.68 -3.10 -13.84
N PHE A 284 3.96 -3.25 -14.15
CA PHE A 284 4.87 -2.12 -14.39
C PHE A 284 4.44 -1.21 -15.55
N PRO A 285 3.92 -1.73 -16.69
CA PRO A 285 3.38 -0.87 -17.73
C PRO A 285 2.27 0.07 -17.21
N TYR A 286 1.43 -0.42 -16.31
CA TYR A 286 0.32 0.36 -15.79
C TYR A 286 0.79 1.41 -14.77
N LEU A 287 1.80 1.10 -13.97
CA LEU A 287 2.47 2.09 -13.12
C LEU A 287 3.01 3.25 -13.96
N ALA A 288 3.77 2.93 -15.01
CA ALA A 288 4.30 3.93 -15.92
C ALA A 288 3.19 4.73 -16.64
N PHE A 289 2.10 4.06 -17.03
CA PHE A 289 0.95 4.72 -17.65
C PHE A 289 0.32 5.78 -16.76
N ILE A 290 0.13 5.52 -15.46
CA ILE A 290 -0.44 6.50 -14.50
C ILE A 290 0.47 7.74 -14.40
N PHE A 291 1.77 7.54 -14.26
CA PHE A 291 2.75 8.64 -14.21
C PHE A 291 2.74 9.47 -15.51
N ASN A 292 2.76 8.80 -16.66
CA ASN A 292 2.80 9.45 -17.97
C ASN A 292 1.49 10.20 -18.27
N LEU A 293 0.34 9.60 -17.93
CA LEU A 293 -0.96 10.26 -18.08
C LEU A 293 -1.03 11.53 -17.21
N HIS A 294 -0.64 11.43 -15.94
CA HIS A 294 -0.63 12.58 -15.05
C HIS A 294 0.31 13.68 -15.57
N ARG A 295 1.53 13.34 -15.98
CA ARG A 295 2.52 14.29 -16.52
C ARG A 295 1.99 15.01 -17.77
N THR A 296 1.28 14.30 -18.64
CA THR A 296 0.69 14.88 -19.86
C THR A 296 -0.31 16.00 -19.58
N TYR A 297 -0.98 15.93 -18.43
CA TYR A 297 -2.05 16.85 -18.07
C TYR A 297 -1.80 17.67 -16.79
N ARG A 298 -0.66 17.51 -16.13
CA ARG A 298 -0.39 18.14 -14.81
C ARG A 298 -0.57 19.66 -14.79
N ASP A 299 -0.35 20.34 -15.93
CA ASP A 299 -0.48 21.80 -16.00
C ASP A 299 -1.93 22.28 -15.85
N ILE A 300 -2.90 21.45 -16.20
CA ILE A 300 -4.33 21.76 -16.05
C ILE A 300 -4.94 21.12 -14.79
N LEU A 301 -4.27 20.11 -14.22
CA LEU A 301 -4.74 19.42 -13.00
C LEU A 301 -4.48 20.26 -11.74
N VAL A 302 -4.64 21.55 -11.82
CA VAL A 302 -4.44 22.53 -10.72
C VAL A 302 -5.74 23.15 -10.21
N ASN A 303 -6.86 22.81 -10.82
CA ASN A 303 -8.18 23.29 -10.44
C ASN A 303 -9.10 22.11 -10.18
N ALA A 304 -9.60 21.98 -8.95
CA ALA A 304 -10.55 20.96 -8.57
C ALA A 304 -11.95 21.53 -8.35
N LEU A 305 -12.92 20.69 -8.64
CA LEU A 305 -14.35 20.92 -8.36
C LEU A 305 -14.87 19.65 -7.69
N ARG A 306 -15.42 19.79 -6.49
CA ARG A 306 -16.10 18.69 -5.81
C ARG A 306 -17.45 18.46 -6.48
N LEU A 307 -17.72 17.22 -6.86
CA LEU A 307 -18.99 16.82 -7.46
C LEU A 307 -20.00 16.44 -6.37
N PRO A 308 -21.31 16.59 -6.63
CA PRO A 308 -22.35 16.17 -5.69
C PRO A 308 -22.32 14.64 -5.43
N GLU A 309 -22.14 14.23 -4.18
CA GLU A 309 -22.04 12.81 -3.81
C GLU A 309 -23.28 12.01 -4.16
N GLU A 310 -24.47 12.62 -4.08
CA GLU A 310 -25.76 11.98 -4.44
C GLU A 310 -25.78 11.48 -5.89
N SER A 311 -25.05 12.15 -6.79
CA SER A 311 -25.04 11.87 -8.22
C SER A 311 -23.78 11.14 -8.69
N TYR A 312 -22.63 11.42 -8.07
CA TYR A 312 -21.30 10.97 -8.54
C TYR A 312 -20.58 10.05 -7.53
N GLY A 313 -21.22 9.76 -6.41
CA GLY A 313 -20.64 8.92 -5.37
C GLY A 313 -19.66 9.66 -4.44
N PRO A 314 -19.14 8.95 -3.43
CA PRO A 314 -18.35 9.53 -2.38
C PRO A 314 -17.04 10.12 -2.91
N GLU A 315 -16.72 11.33 -2.43
CA GLU A 315 -15.46 12.02 -2.73
C GLU A 315 -15.14 12.19 -4.22
N ALA A 316 -16.17 12.26 -5.08
CA ALA A 316 -16.00 12.48 -6.50
C ALA A 316 -15.47 13.89 -6.79
N LEU A 317 -14.38 13.96 -7.56
CA LEU A 317 -13.76 15.22 -7.97
C LEU A 317 -13.67 15.32 -9.49
N SER A 318 -13.78 16.55 -9.99
CA SER A 318 -13.45 16.92 -11.35
C SER A 318 -12.26 17.87 -11.34
N ARG A 319 -11.17 17.53 -12.02
CA ARG A 319 -9.95 18.34 -12.10
C ARG A 319 -9.59 18.66 -13.54
N GLY A 320 -9.14 19.86 -13.80
CA GLY A 320 -8.74 20.28 -15.13
C GLY A 320 -9.06 21.75 -15.42
N ASP A 321 -9.15 22.07 -16.72
CA ASP A 321 -9.56 23.40 -17.21
C ASP A 321 -10.96 23.36 -17.84
N ASP A 322 -11.38 24.49 -18.41
CA ASP A 322 -12.69 24.65 -19.07
C ASP A 322 -12.90 23.73 -20.28
N GLY A 323 -11.81 23.24 -20.88
CA GLY A 323 -11.82 22.43 -22.09
C GLY A 323 -11.52 20.95 -21.87
N THR A 324 -10.94 20.59 -20.72
CA THR A 324 -10.58 19.20 -20.39
C THR A 324 -10.67 18.97 -18.91
N ARG A 325 -11.44 17.97 -18.51
CA ARG A 325 -11.65 17.56 -17.12
C ARG A 325 -11.39 16.07 -16.94
N PHE A 326 -10.82 15.73 -15.78
CA PHE A 326 -10.68 14.37 -15.28
C PHE A 326 -11.58 14.19 -14.06
N LEU A 327 -12.48 13.23 -14.12
CA LEU A 327 -13.39 12.90 -13.05
C LEU A 327 -12.93 11.62 -12.39
N THR A 328 -12.75 11.65 -11.06
CA THR A 328 -12.54 10.45 -10.25
C THR A 328 -13.85 10.06 -9.60
N LEU A 329 -14.24 8.80 -9.79
CA LEU A 329 -15.44 8.20 -9.22
C LEU A 329 -15.04 7.00 -8.36
N ARG A 330 -15.82 6.73 -7.30
CA ARG A 330 -15.60 5.60 -6.41
C ARG A 330 -16.89 4.86 -6.14
N ASN A 331 -16.76 3.57 -5.92
CA ASN A 331 -17.84 2.77 -5.38
C ASN A 331 -17.40 2.15 -4.05
N LEU A 332 -18.05 2.52 -2.96
CA LEU A 332 -17.79 1.96 -1.63
C LEU A 332 -18.85 0.92 -1.22
N SER A 333 -19.55 0.36 -2.17
CA SER A 333 -20.57 -0.68 -1.93
C SER A 333 -20.13 -2.05 -2.44
N TRP A 334 -20.85 -3.07 -2.01
CA TRP A 334 -20.62 -4.46 -2.42
C TRP A 334 -21.20 -4.81 -3.81
N GLN A 335 -21.92 -3.87 -4.43
CA GLN A 335 -22.54 -4.07 -5.75
C GLN A 335 -22.01 -3.03 -6.74
N PRO A 336 -21.98 -3.34 -8.04
CA PRO A 336 -21.69 -2.34 -9.06
C PRO A 336 -22.64 -1.14 -8.98
N VAL A 337 -22.11 0.05 -9.21
CA VAL A 337 -22.90 1.29 -9.27
C VAL A 337 -22.69 1.95 -10.61
N THR A 338 -23.77 2.34 -11.27
CA THR A 338 -23.71 3.12 -12.51
C THR A 338 -23.95 4.59 -12.22
N TYR A 339 -22.93 5.41 -12.44
CA TYR A 339 -23.01 6.86 -12.30
C TYR A 339 -23.43 7.52 -13.59
N LYS A 340 -24.29 8.54 -13.49
CA LYS A 340 -24.79 9.35 -14.61
C LYS A 340 -24.06 10.67 -14.64
N ILE A 341 -23.10 10.78 -15.53
CA ILE A 341 -22.22 11.95 -15.66
C ILE A 341 -22.86 12.95 -16.61
N LYS A 342 -23.14 14.16 -16.14
CA LYS A 342 -23.59 15.27 -16.99
C LYS A 342 -22.40 15.93 -17.66
N LEU A 343 -22.52 16.18 -18.95
CA LEU A 343 -21.47 16.79 -19.76
C LEU A 343 -21.68 18.31 -19.85
N ASP A 344 -21.68 18.98 -18.69
CA ASP A 344 -21.99 20.41 -18.58
C ASP A 344 -21.13 21.11 -17.48
N SER A 345 -21.57 22.29 -17.05
CA SER A 345 -20.88 23.08 -16.04
C SER A 345 -20.82 22.40 -14.64
N GLU A 346 -21.66 21.42 -14.35
CA GLU A 346 -21.61 20.68 -13.09
C GLU A 346 -20.30 19.87 -13.00
N THR A 347 -19.81 19.35 -14.12
CA THR A 347 -18.50 18.70 -14.22
C THR A 347 -17.37 19.65 -14.56
N GLY A 348 -17.64 20.94 -14.74
CA GLY A 348 -16.65 21.99 -15.05
C GLY A 348 -16.30 22.13 -16.52
N ILE A 349 -17.01 21.44 -17.44
CA ILE A 349 -16.90 21.66 -18.89
C ILE A 349 -17.75 22.85 -19.29
N ILE A 350 -17.19 23.74 -20.13
CA ILE A 350 -17.91 24.91 -20.65
C ILE A 350 -18.40 24.66 -22.08
N ASP A 351 -19.62 25.13 -22.37
CA ASP A 351 -20.15 25.08 -23.73
C ASP A 351 -19.38 26.03 -24.64
N ASN A 352 -18.67 25.45 -25.61
CA ASN A 352 -17.92 26.18 -26.63
C ASN A 352 -18.39 25.81 -28.04
N GLY A 353 -19.57 25.20 -28.16
CA GLY A 353 -20.16 24.74 -29.42
C GLY A 353 -19.52 23.49 -30.02
N LYS A 354 -18.57 22.86 -29.34
CA LYS A 354 -17.94 21.62 -29.78
C LYS A 354 -18.54 20.41 -29.09
N LYS A 355 -18.40 19.26 -29.69
CA LYS A 355 -18.74 17.99 -29.04
C LYS A 355 -17.79 17.72 -27.87
N VAL A 356 -18.33 17.19 -26.78
CA VAL A 356 -17.58 16.67 -25.63
C VAL A 356 -17.25 15.22 -25.92
N LYS A 357 -15.96 14.91 -26.00
CA LYS A 357 -15.46 13.54 -26.05
C LYS A 357 -15.30 13.01 -24.66
N ALA A 358 -15.77 11.81 -24.42
CA ALA A 358 -15.66 11.12 -23.13
C ALA A 358 -14.84 9.84 -23.29
N ARG A 359 -13.94 9.58 -22.37
CA ARG A 359 -13.11 8.37 -22.34
C ARG A 359 -12.84 7.93 -20.92
N LEU A 360 -13.03 6.66 -20.65
CA LEU A 360 -12.58 6.00 -19.43
C LEU A 360 -11.07 5.73 -19.54
N TYR A 361 -10.30 5.98 -18.50
CA TYR A 361 -8.86 5.72 -18.43
C TYR A 361 -8.50 4.69 -17.34
N HIS A 362 -9.36 4.49 -16.39
CA HIS A 362 -9.21 3.52 -15.33
C HIS A 362 -10.57 2.88 -15.01
N PRO A 363 -10.67 1.55 -14.83
CA PRO A 363 -9.59 0.55 -14.72
C PRO A 363 -8.99 0.08 -16.06
N TYR A 364 -9.52 0.50 -17.15
CA TYR A 364 -9.03 0.27 -18.52
C TYR A 364 -9.39 1.46 -19.39
N ILE A 365 -8.75 1.57 -20.54
CA ILE A 365 -9.11 2.63 -21.50
C ILE A 365 -10.28 2.15 -22.34
N TYR A 366 -11.34 2.98 -22.40
CA TYR A 366 -12.52 2.73 -23.20
C TYR A 366 -13.12 4.02 -23.75
N ASP A 367 -13.41 4.05 -25.05
CA ASP A 367 -14.04 5.19 -25.70
C ASP A 367 -15.55 5.22 -25.37
N LEU A 368 -15.96 6.23 -24.62
CA LEU A 368 -17.35 6.47 -24.24
C LEU A 368 -18.10 7.32 -25.28
N GLY A 369 -17.42 7.73 -26.35
CA GLY A 369 -18.03 8.43 -27.49
C GLY A 369 -17.90 9.94 -27.46
N SER A 370 -18.65 10.57 -28.38
CA SER A 370 -18.67 12.03 -28.58
C SER A 370 -20.10 12.55 -28.54
N HIS A 371 -20.38 13.43 -27.60
CA HIS A 371 -21.70 13.86 -27.16
C HIS A 371 -21.90 15.35 -27.36
N ASN A 372 -23.14 15.83 -27.20
CA ASN A 372 -23.38 17.27 -27.11
C ASN A 372 -23.15 17.74 -25.68
N TYR A 373 -22.90 19.04 -25.51
CA TYR A 373 -22.96 19.67 -24.20
C TYR A 373 -24.36 19.48 -23.60
N GLY A 374 -24.42 19.10 -22.33
CA GLY A 374 -25.66 18.80 -21.61
C GLY A 374 -26.16 17.35 -21.74
N ASP A 375 -25.55 16.52 -22.60
CA ASP A 375 -25.86 15.10 -22.64
C ASP A 375 -25.41 14.40 -21.35
N ILE A 376 -25.95 13.20 -21.09
CA ILE A 376 -25.58 12.35 -19.96
C ILE A 376 -24.93 11.08 -20.50
N ILE A 377 -23.82 10.69 -19.89
CA ILE A 377 -23.20 9.38 -20.11
C ILE A 377 -23.28 8.52 -18.85
N GLU A 378 -23.20 7.22 -19.00
CA GLU A 378 -23.23 6.27 -17.90
C GLU A 378 -21.87 5.57 -17.76
N VAL A 379 -21.38 5.47 -16.52
CA VAL A 379 -20.14 4.79 -16.18
C VAL A 379 -20.40 3.85 -15.02
N GLU A 380 -20.20 2.56 -15.23
CA GLU A 380 -20.25 1.56 -14.19
C GLU A 380 -18.92 1.52 -13.42
N VAL A 381 -19.02 1.51 -12.10
CA VAL A 381 -17.89 1.34 -11.19
C VAL A 381 -18.12 0.10 -10.34
N LEU A 382 -17.20 -0.85 -10.42
CA LEU A 382 -17.28 -2.13 -9.72
C LEU A 382 -17.15 -1.95 -8.20
N PRO A 383 -17.54 -2.97 -7.41
CA PRO A 383 -17.46 -2.91 -5.95
C PRO A 383 -16.05 -2.57 -5.45
N PHE A 384 -15.97 -1.55 -4.59
CA PHE A 384 -14.73 -1.05 -3.98
C PHE A 384 -13.63 -0.63 -4.96
N ARG A 385 -14.03 -0.32 -6.21
CA ARG A 385 -13.14 0.17 -7.26
C ARG A 385 -13.29 1.67 -7.48
N ALA A 386 -12.33 2.21 -8.22
CA ALA A 386 -12.37 3.58 -8.72
C ALA A 386 -12.52 3.60 -10.24
N ALA A 387 -12.91 4.76 -10.77
CA ALA A 387 -12.85 5.04 -12.21
C ALA A 387 -12.27 6.42 -12.45
N LEU A 388 -11.53 6.56 -13.56
CA LEU A 388 -11.02 7.82 -14.07
C LEU A 388 -11.62 8.09 -15.45
N VAL A 389 -12.39 9.17 -15.57
CA VAL A 389 -13.05 9.58 -16.80
C VAL A 389 -12.49 10.90 -17.26
N LYS A 390 -12.04 10.99 -18.53
CA LYS A 390 -11.68 12.25 -19.16
C LYS A 390 -12.84 12.76 -20.01
N LEU A 391 -13.20 14.02 -19.83
CA LEU A 391 -14.10 14.79 -20.69
C LEU A 391 -13.29 15.86 -21.39
N THR A 392 -13.43 16.01 -22.72
CA THR A 392 -12.67 17.05 -23.42
C THR A 392 -13.39 17.56 -24.66
N THR A 393 -13.30 18.86 -24.89
CA THR A 393 -13.67 19.55 -26.14
C THR A 393 -12.42 19.89 -26.99
N GLN A 394 -11.24 19.56 -26.46
CA GLN A 394 -9.94 19.83 -27.10
C GLN A 394 -9.50 18.68 -28.02
N PRO A 395 -8.53 18.91 -28.90
CA PRO A 395 -7.87 17.83 -29.62
C PRO A 395 -7.28 16.79 -28.70
N GLU A 396 -7.36 15.51 -29.10
CA GLU A 396 -6.81 14.40 -28.35
C GLU A 396 -5.29 14.49 -28.27
N LYS A 397 -4.73 14.26 -27.07
CA LYS A 397 -3.28 14.20 -26.84
C LYS A 397 -2.74 12.77 -26.85
N ASP A 398 -3.61 11.77 -26.76
CA ASP A 398 -3.21 10.37 -26.77
C ASP A 398 -2.59 9.99 -28.12
N LYS A 399 -1.47 9.26 -28.11
CA LYS A 399 -0.82 8.78 -29.33
C LYS A 399 -1.69 7.78 -30.08
N VAL A 400 -2.44 6.97 -29.34
CA VAL A 400 -3.40 5.98 -29.87
C VAL A 400 -4.72 6.10 -29.14
N ALA A 401 -5.79 6.05 -29.91
CA ALA A 401 -7.14 5.90 -29.39
C ALA A 401 -7.85 4.78 -30.15
N LEU A 402 -8.38 3.81 -29.42
CA LEU A 402 -9.21 2.73 -29.99
C LEU A 402 -10.63 2.86 -29.47
N SER A 403 -11.59 2.48 -30.31
CA SER A 403 -12.99 2.33 -29.92
C SER A 403 -13.49 0.90 -30.21
N GLY A 404 -14.56 0.52 -29.51
CA GLY A 404 -15.24 -0.77 -29.66
C GLY A 404 -14.66 -1.92 -28.83
N ILE A 405 -13.64 -1.69 -28.03
CA ILE A 405 -13.05 -2.65 -27.10
C ILE A 405 -12.31 -1.94 -25.96
N PRO A 406 -12.35 -2.43 -24.74
CA PRO A 406 -11.46 -2.01 -23.66
C PRO A 406 -10.00 -2.42 -23.93
N TYR A 407 -9.04 -1.58 -23.47
CA TYR A 407 -7.63 -1.89 -23.67
C TYR A 407 -6.73 -1.23 -22.62
N HIS A 408 -5.50 -1.75 -22.50
CA HIS A 408 -4.40 -1.11 -21.77
C HIS A 408 -3.29 -0.72 -22.73
N ILE A 409 -2.67 0.41 -22.48
CA ILE A 409 -1.40 0.78 -23.13
C ILE A 409 -0.29 0.05 -22.35
N ILE A 410 0.49 -0.77 -23.04
CA ILE A 410 1.65 -1.44 -22.49
C ILE A 410 2.90 -0.59 -22.66
N ASN A 411 3.07 0.00 -23.83
CA ASN A 411 4.16 0.93 -24.11
C ASN A 411 3.75 1.93 -25.19
N ASP A 412 3.97 3.20 -24.92
CA ASP A 412 3.75 4.28 -25.88
C ASP A 412 4.89 5.31 -25.88
N LYS A 413 6.09 4.90 -25.45
CA LYS A 413 7.26 5.76 -25.42
C LYS A 413 7.49 6.45 -26.77
N ALA A 414 7.93 7.69 -26.74
CA ALA A 414 8.15 8.49 -27.94
C ALA A 414 9.20 7.84 -28.86
N GLY A 415 8.85 7.68 -30.14
CA GLY A 415 9.73 7.11 -31.17
C GLY A 415 9.68 5.59 -31.29
N ASP A 416 9.00 4.89 -30.39
CA ASP A 416 8.84 3.44 -30.43
C ASP A 416 7.47 3.04 -30.97
N ASP A 417 7.32 1.76 -31.29
CA ASP A 417 6.01 1.18 -31.58
C ASP A 417 5.11 1.29 -30.34
N VAL A 418 3.82 1.54 -30.56
CA VAL A 418 2.84 1.51 -29.47
C VAL A 418 2.35 0.09 -29.30
N GLU A 419 2.53 -0.44 -28.10
CA GLU A 419 2.05 -1.76 -27.69
C GLU A 419 0.80 -1.64 -26.84
N ILE A 420 -0.25 -2.39 -27.21
CA ILE A 420 -1.57 -2.33 -26.57
C ILE A 420 -2.05 -3.75 -26.26
N LYS A 421 -2.55 -3.94 -25.06
CA LYS A 421 -3.26 -5.16 -24.64
C LYS A 421 -4.78 -4.94 -24.79
N LEU A 422 -5.40 -5.63 -25.73
CA LEU A 422 -6.86 -5.61 -25.88
C LEU A 422 -7.52 -6.52 -24.83
N LEU A 423 -8.62 -6.07 -24.26
CA LEU A 423 -9.36 -6.78 -23.23
C LEU A 423 -10.73 -7.17 -23.77
N GLY A 424 -10.99 -8.45 -23.89
CA GLY A 424 -12.27 -8.94 -24.40
C GLY A 424 -12.76 -10.16 -23.63
N MET A 425 -14.09 -10.31 -23.53
CA MET A 425 -14.73 -11.46 -22.93
C MET A 425 -14.46 -12.72 -23.78
N PRO A 426 -14.03 -13.84 -23.19
CA PRO A 426 -13.88 -15.10 -23.90
C PRO A 426 -15.16 -15.48 -24.68
N GLY A 427 -15.00 -16.03 -25.87
CA GLY A 427 -16.10 -16.38 -26.76
C GLY A 427 -16.75 -15.21 -27.51
N GLN A 428 -16.30 -13.97 -27.29
CA GLN A 428 -16.81 -12.78 -27.96
C GLN A 428 -15.92 -12.30 -29.11
N THR A 429 -16.52 -11.58 -30.06
CA THR A 429 -15.81 -10.93 -31.16
C THR A 429 -16.11 -9.44 -31.15
N TYR A 430 -15.07 -8.63 -31.15
CA TYR A 430 -15.14 -7.19 -31.11
C TYR A 430 -14.74 -6.59 -32.46
N LYS A 431 -15.37 -5.48 -32.84
CA LYS A 431 -14.93 -4.63 -33.94
C LYS A 431 -14.11 -3.48 -33.37
N VAL A 432 -12.82 -3.61 -33.45
CA VAL A 432 -11.86 -2.58 -33.00
C VAL A 432 -11.68 -1.55 -34.11
N LYS A 433 -11.74 -0.27 -33.78
CA LYS A 433 -11.49 0.82 -34.70
C LYS A 433 -10.47 1.76 -34.11
N ALA A 434 -9.50 2.19 -34.92
CA ALA A 434 -8.58 3.24 -34.54
C ALA A 434 -9.25 4.62 -34.78
N GLU A 435 -9.30 5.40 -33.70
CA GLU A 435 -9.74 6.78 -33.76
C GLU A 435 -8.56 7.68 -34.21
N LYS A 436 -8.83 8.92 -34.61
CA LYS A 436 -7.78 9.87 -34.94
C LYS A 436 -7.01 10.23 -33.66
N GLY A 437 -5.80 9.72 -33.53
CA GLY A 437 -4.82 10.12 -32.54
C GLY A 437 -3.80 11.11 -33.10
N ASN A 438 -2.86 11.53 -32.25
CA ASN A 438 -1.79 12.44 -32.65
C ASN A 438 -0.69 11.76 -33.48
N ALA A 439 -0.54 10.44 -33.35
CA ALA A 439 0.48 9.67 -34.07
C ALA A 439 -0.05 9.06 -35.37
N HIS A 440 0.81 9.00 -36.40
CA HIS A 440 0.53 8.28 -37.62
C HIS A 440 1.41 7.04 -37.69
N PHE A 441 0.79 5.88 -37.72
CA PHE A 441 1.47 4.58 -37.77
C PHE A 441 1.58 4.09 -39.22
N ALA A 442 2.73 3.53 -39.59
CA ALA A 442 2.96 2.92 -40.88
C ALA A 442 2.22 1.57 -41.04
N SER A 443 2.14 0.81 -39.97
CA SER A 443 1.53 -0.53 -39.92
C SER A 443 0.90 -0.82 -38.57
N ALA A 444 0.07 -1.84 -38.52
CA ALA A 444 -0.47 -2.41 -37.29
C ALA A 444 -0.53 -3.94 -37.40
N GLN A 445 -0.39 -4.61 -36.27
CA GLN A 445 -0.51 -6.06 -36.12
C GLN A 445 -1.37 -6.40 -34.91
N ILE A 446 -2.04 -7.55 -34.96
CA ILE A 446 -2.74 -8.14 -33.82
C ILE A 446 -2.23 -9.57 -33.67
N ASN A 447 -1.59 -9.88 -32.54
CA ASN A 447 -0.95 -11.19 -32.29
C ASN A 447 -0.05 -11.64 -33.45
N GLY A 448 0.80 -10.73 -33.98
CA GLY A 448 1.69 -10.98 -35.09
C GLY A 448 1.07 -11.00 -36.48
N ASN A 449 -0.27 -10.91 -36.60
CA ASN A 449 -0.97 -10.87 -37.87
C ASN A 449 -1.22 -9.44 -38.35
N ALA A 450 -0.99 -9.15 -39.62
CA ALA A 450 -1.17 -7.82 -40.19
C ALA A 450 -2.62 -7.31 -40.02
N ALA A 451 -2.74 -6.13 -39.45
CA ALA A 451 -4.00 -5.40 -39.23
C ALA A 451 -3.89 -3.94 -39.70
N ASN A 452 -3.23 -3.71 -40.83
CA ASN A 452 -2.85 -2.39 -41.33
C ASN A 452 -4.02 -1.41 -41.56
N ALA A 453 -5.27 -1.93 -41.60
CA ALA A 453 -6.46 -1.09 -41.62
C ALA A 453 -6.53 -0.18 -40.36
N LEU A 454 -6.09 -0.68 -39.19
CA LEU A 454 -6.08 0.10 -37.95
C LEU A 454 -5.11 1.28 -38.04
N ALA A 455 -3.91 1.09 -38.59
CA ALA A 455 -2.95 2.17 -38.77
C ALA A 455 -3.45 3.30 -39.70
N ARG A 456 -4.47 3.01 -40.52
CA ARG A 456 -5.05 3.96 -41.50
C ARG A 456 -6.42 4.50 -41.03
N GLY A 457 -6.78 4.35 -39.74
CA GLY A 457 -8.07 4.80 -39.21
C GLY A 457 -9.26 3.90 -39.56
N GLY A 458 -8.99 2.67 -40.04
CA GLY A 458 -9.99 1.66 -40.30
C GLY A 458 -10.30 0.78 -39.10
N SER A 459 -10.86 -0.39 -39.35
CA SER A 459 -11.24 -1.34 -38.27
C SER A 459 -10.74 -2.76 -38.54
N ALA A 460 -10.59 -3.52 -37.46
CA ALA A 460 -10.31 -4.96 -37.51
C ALA A 460 -11.32 -5.70 -36.61
N ARG A 461 -11.52 -6.99 -36.90
CA ARG A 461 -12.27 -7.88 -36.01
C ARG A 461 -11.29 -8.68 -35.15
N VAL A 462 -11.55 -8.74 -33.85
CA VAL A 462 -10.73 -9.47 -32.89
C VAL A 462 -11.64 -10.42 -32.12
N SER A 463 -11.34 -11.71 -32.18
CA SER A 463 -12.07 -12.77 -31.48
C SER A 463 -11.25 -13.28 -30.30
N PHE A 464 -11.90 -13.44 -29.17
CA PHE A 464 -11.29 -14.00 -27.95
C PHE A 464 -11.73 -15.46 -27.82
N PRO A 465 -10.79 -16.41 -27.76
CA PRO A 465 -11.14 -17.83 -27.64
C PRO A 465 -11.71 -18.12 -26.24
N GLY A 466 -12.41 -19.24 -26.11
CA GLY A 466 -12.97 -19.72 -24.85
C GLY A 466 -14.48 -19.58 -24.76
N LYS A 467 -15.00 -19.77 -23.57
CA LYS A 467 -16.44 -19.62 -23.26
C LYS A 467 -16.64 -18.38 -22.41
N PRO A 468 -17.71 -17.61 -22.62
CA PRO A 468 -18.06 -16.51 -21.72
C PRO A 468 -18.23 -17.04 -20.31
N PHE A 469 -17.67 -16.33 -19.34
CA PHE A 469 -17.94 -16.59 -17.93
C PHE A 469 -19.06 -15.65 -17.44
N LYS A 470 -19.79 -16.11 -16.44
CA LYS A 470 -20.79 -15.28 -15.77
C LYS A 470 -20.05 -14.35 -14.81
N GLU A 471 -20.33 -13.06 -14.89
CA GLU A 471 -19.90 -12.14 -13.85
C GLU A 471 -20.56 -12.50 -12.52
N PHE A 472 -19.78 -12.50 -11.47
CA PHE A 472 -20.22 -12.91 -10.15
C PHE A 472 -19.78 -11.87 -9.12
N TYR A 473 -20.76 -11.22 -8.51
CA TYR A 473 -20.53 -10.23 -7.45
C TYR A 473 -21.03 -10.75 -6.12
N HIS A 474 -20.45 -10.26 -5.04
CA HIS A 474 -20.93 -10.58 -3.71
C HIS A 474 -22.40 -10.19 -3.56
N ARG A 475 -23.14 -11.06 -2.88
CA ARG A 475 -24.50 -10.77 -2.43
C ARG A 475 -24.56 -10.87 -0.92
N LEU A 476 -25.38 -10.05 -0.29
CA LEU A 476 -25.60 -10.16 1.16
C LEU A 476 -26.27 -11.51 1.44
N ILE A 477 -25.56 -12.38 2.14
CA ILE A 477 -26.08 -13.68 2.59
C ILE A 477 -26.86 -13.48 3.87
N ASP A 478 -26.25 -12.81 4.88
CA ASP A 478 -26.88 -12.64 6.17
C ASP A 478 -26.27 -11.44 6.93
N ARG A 479 -27.06 -10.85 7.82
CA ARG A 479 -26.61 -9.98 8.91
C ARG A 479 -26.49 -10.82 10.14
N MET A 480 -25.25 -11.02 10.58
CA MET A 480 -24.95 -11.96 11.66
C MET A 480 -25.64 -11.57 12.95
N GLN A 481 -26.13 -12.56 13.67
CA GLN A 481 -26.82 -12.37 14.95
C GLN A 481 -25.87 -12.58 16.11
N SER A 482 -25.99 -11.76 17.16
CA SER A 482 -25.26 -11.95 18.41
C SER A 482 -25.61 -13.33 19.00
N CYS A 483 -24.62 -14.04 19.49
CA CYS A 483 -24.78 -15.36 20.09
C CYS A 483 -23.89 -15.51 21.34
N ASP A 484 -24.12 -16.57 22.07
CA ASP A 484 -23.21 -16.97 23.15
C ASP A 484 -21.82 -17.27 22.58
N ILE A 485 -20.79 -16.98 23.37
CA ILE A 485 -19.41 -17.27 22.98
C ILE A 485 -19.27 -18.78 22.79
N PRO A 486 -18.89 -19.26 21.59
CA PRO A 486 -18.72 -20.68 21.35
C PRO A 486 -17.70 -21.30 22.33
N ALA A 487 -18.01 -22.49 22.84
CA ALA A 487 -17.12 -23.20 23.73
C ALA A 487 -15.77 -23.53 23.09
N ASP A 488 -15.75 -23.65 21.75
CA ASP A 488 -14.58 -23.89 20.92
C ASP A 488 -13.98 -22.60 20.30
N ALA A 489 -14.30 -21.43 20.83
CA ALA A 489 -13.72 -20.16 20.39
C ALA A 489 -12.17 -20.18 20.33
N PRO A 490 -11.43 -20.84 21.23
CA PRO A 490 -9.99 -21.01 21.06
C PRO A 490 -9.58 -21.72 19.78
N SER A 491 -10.30 -22.77 19.40
CA SER A 491 -10.02 -23.50 18.15
C SER A 491 -10.35 -22.68 16.92
N LEU A 492 -11.43 -21.90 16.94
CA LEU A 492 -11.76 -20.93 15.91
C LEU A 492 -10.66 -19.87 15.74
N TYR A 493 -10.13 -19.37 16.85
CA TYR A 493 -9.01 -18.44 16.84
C TYR A 493 -7.76 -19.05 16.19
N TYR A 494 -7.40 -20.27 16.60
CA TYR A 494 -6.23 -20.95 16.02
C TYR A 494 -6.41 -21.24 14.53
N ALA A 495 -7.60 -21.65 14.10
CA ALA A 495 -7.89 -21.82 12.68
C ALA A 495 -7.61 -20.52 11.88
N THR A 496 -8.04 -19.38 12.43
CA THR A 496 -7.75 -18.06 11.83
C THR A 496 -6.24 -17.78 11.82
N CYS A 497 -5.53 -18.00 12.93
CA CYS A 497 -4.11 -17.71 13.04
C CYS A 497 -3.25 -18.48 12.05
N TYR A 498 -3.50 -19.79 11.90
CA TYR A 498 -2.70 -20.62 11.00
C TYR A 498 -2.99 -20.35 9.51
N ALA A 499 -4.16 -19.86 9.21
CA ALA A 499 -4.50 -19.51 7.83
C ALA A 499 -4.06 -18.09 7.46
N ALA A 500 -3.87 -17.22 8.45
CA ALA A 500 -3.36 -15.89 8.21
C ALA A 500 -1.88 -15.96 7.79
N ASP A 501 -1.49 -15.03 6.94
CA ASP A 501 -0.11 -14.93 6.50
C ASP A 501 0.83 -14.58 7.66
N ASN A 502 2.10 -14.69 7.37
CA ASN A 502 3.11 -14.60 8.39
C ASN A 502 3.31 -13.17 8.94
N ASN A 503 4.38 -13.02 9.65
CA ASN A 503 4.75 -11.89 10.48
C ASN A 503 5.34 -10.69 9.75
N ALA A 504 5.46 -10.72 8.43
CA ALA A 504 6.04 -9.61 7.68
C ALA A 504 5.24 -9.34 6.40
N LEU A 505 4.82 -8.10 6.25
CA LEU A 505 4.14 -7.64 5.04
C LEU A 505 5.00 -7.86 3.80
N GLU A 506 6.29 -7.63 3.93
CA GLU A 506 7.27 -7.81 2.87
C GLU A 506 7.35 -9.27 2.38
N VAL A 507 7.23 -10.23 3.27
CA VAL A 507 7.22 -11.66 2.89
C VAL A 507 5.99 -12.00 2.06
N ARG A 508 4.84 -11.46 2.42
CA ARG A 508 3.61 -11.61 1.62
C ARG A 508 3.74 -10.93 0.27
N SER A 509 4.33 -9.74 0.24
CA SER A 509 4.58 -8.99 -0.98
C SER A 509 5.47 -9.78 -1.95
N LEU A 510 6.54 -10.39 -1.44
CA LEU A 510 7.40 -11.26 -2.24
C LEU A 510 6.65 -12.48 -2.79
N ALA A 511 5.82 -13.13 -1.98
CA ALA A 511 5.03 -14.28 -2.42
C ALA A 511 4.05 -13.90 -3.53
N ARG A 512 3.38 -12.72 -3.42
CA ARG A 512 2.47 -12.20 -4.45
C ARG A 512 3.21 -11.81 -5.74
N SER A 513 4.39 -11.24 -5.62
CA SER A 513 5.18 -10.73 -6.75
C SER A 513 5.54 -11.80 -7.77
N GLY A 514 5.68 -13.05 -7.32
CA GLY A 514 6.13 -14.14 -8.17
C GLY A 514 7.58 -14.01 -8.62
N GLU A 515 7.99 -14.88 -9.51
CA GLU A 515 9.31 -14.80 -10.15
C GLU A 515 9.35 -13.70 -11.19
N THR A 516 10.54 -13.18 -11.47
CA THR A 516 10.78 -12.17 -12.50
C THR A 516 12.01 -12.50 -13.32
N GLU A 517 11.90 -12.27 -14.62
CA GLU A 517 13.04 -12.35 -15.57
C GLU A 517 13.66 -10.96 -15.83
N ILE A 518 13.09 -9.89 -15.25
CA ILE A 518 13.58 -8.52 -15.44
C ILE A 518 14.77 -8.28 -14.51
N PRO A 519 16.00 -8.08 -15.07
CA PRO A 519 17.21 -8.01 -14.24
C PRO A 519 17.18 -6.91 -13.19
N GLN A 520 16.62 -5.75 -13.52
CA GLN A 520 16.55 -4.61 -12.59
C GLN A 520 15.56 -4.86 -11.43
N VAL A 521 14.45 -5.53 -11.72
CA VAL A 521 13.48 -5.93 -10.70
C VAL A 521 14.08 -6.99 -9.80
N LYS A 522 14.72 -8.00 -10.40
CA LYS A 522 15.42 -9.04 -9.64
C LYS A 522 16.49 -8.45 -8.73
N ALA A 523 17.34 -7.58 -9.25
CA ALA A 523 18.39 -6.92 -8.46
C ALA A 523 17.82 -6.11 -7.30
N ALA A 524 16.72 -5.37 -7.52
CA ALA A 524 16.07 -4.59 -6.46
C ALA A 524 15.46 -5.50 -5.37
N ARG A 525 14.82 -6.60 -5.75
CA ARG A 525 14.28 -7.59 -4.80
C ARG A 525 15.39 -8.29 -4.02
N ASP A 526 16.46 -8.72 -4.70
CA ASP A 526 17.60 -9.37 -4.06
C ASP A 526 18.27 -8.40 -3.06
N ALA A 527 18.53 -7.17 -3.47
CA ALA A 527 19.12 -6.15 -2.60
C ALA A 527 18.23 -5.84 -1.38
N PHE A 528 16.91 -5.83 -1.56
CA PHE A 528 15.97 -5.66 -0.45
C PHE A 528 16.03 -6.85 0.51
N THR A 529 15.99 -8.07 0.00
CA THR A 529 15.95 -9.29 0.83
C THR A 529 17.24 -9.56 1.57
N GLU A 530 18.38 -9.08 1.06
CA GLU A 530 19.71 -9.23 1.67
C GLU A 530 20.08 -8.13 2.66
N GLN A 531 19.19 -7.19 2.93
CA GLN A 531 19.49 -6.10 3.87
C GLN A 531 19.79 -6.62 5.27
N GLU A 532 20.88 -6.11 5.85
CA GLU A 532 21.28 -6.46 7.23
C GLU A 532 20.18 -6.16 8.27
N ILE A 533 19.33 -5.17 7.99
CA ILE A 533 18.24 -4.79 8.89
C ILE A 533 17.26 -5.92 9.15
N PHE A 534 17.02 -6.80 8.21
CA PHE A 534 16.15 -7.95 8.43
C PHE A 534 16.77 -8.92 9.42
N ARG A 535 18.09 -9.11 9.36
CA ARG A 535 18.83 -9.91 10.34
C ARG A 535 18.81 -9.23 11.72
N ALA A 536 19.06 -7.94 11.76
CA ALA A 536 19.07 -7.16 13.01
C ALA A 536 17.71 -7.12 13.70
N ARG A 537 16.61 -7.16 12.94
CA ARG A 537 15.25 -7.17 13.46
C ARG A 537 14.70 -8.56 13.72
N ASP A 538 15.34 -9.59 13.25
CA ASP A 538 14.89 -10.99 13.36
C ASP A 538 13.44 -11.16 12.85
N LEU A 539 13.11 -10.62 11.67
CA LEU A 539 11.73 -10.50 11.24
C LEU A 539 11.20 -11.68 10.44
N TRP A 540 12.07 -12.30 9.65
CA TRP A 540 11.63 -13.25 8.66
C TRP A 540 11.67 -14.67 9.18
N ASP A 541 10.56 -15.37 9.01
CA ASP A 541 10.44 -16.78 9.36
C ASP A 541 11.40 -17.68 8.57
N ARG A 542 11.88 -17.25 7.39
CA ARG A 542 12.92 -17.96 6.63
C ARG A 542 14.18 -18.21 7.45
N TYR A 543 14.49 -17.36 8.43
CA TYR A 543 15.61 -17.55 9.35
C TYR A 543 15.46 -18.74 10.32
N LEU A 544 14.29 -19.38 10.33
CA LEU A 544 14.08 -20.66 11.00
C LEU A 544 14.41 -21.86 10.13
N PHE A 545 14.65 -21.66 8.82
CA PHE A 545 14.72 -22.73 7.84
C PHE A 545 15.90 -22.58 6.86
N ASP A 546 16.75 -21.60 7.04
CA ASP A 546 17.83 -21.25 6.12
C ASP A 546 19.12 -22.07 6.34
N GLY A 547 19.20 -22.82 7.45
CA GLY A 547 20.36 -23.62 7.81
C GLY A 547 21.53 -22.82 8.40
N ASP A 548 21.31 -21.53 8.72
CA ASP A 548 22.31 -20.64 9.32
C ASP A 548 21.93 -20.32 10.77
N GLU A 549 22.56 -20.99 11.72
CA GLU A 549 22.30 -20.77 13.15
C GLU A 549 22.68 -19.36 13.65
N SER A 550 23.34 -18.53 12.82
CA SER A 550 23.63 -17.15 13.17
C SER A 550 22.48 -16.19 12.89
N THR A 551 21.52 -16.57 12.07
CA THR A 551 20.27 -15.86 11.86
C THR A 551 19.23 -16.25 12.89
N CYS A 552 18.24 -15.43 13.11
CA CYS A 552 17.19 -15.71 14.08
C CYS A 552 15.85 -15.16 13.63
N PHE A 553 14.79 -15.79 14.09
CA PHE A 553 13.43 -15.30 14.05
C PHE A 553 12.97 -14.85 15.44
N SER A 554 12.49 -13.62 15.56
CA SER A 554 11.96 -13.11 16.81
C SER A 554 10.53 -13.59 16.99
N VAL A 555 10.31 -14.44 17.97
CA VAL A 555 8.96 -14.87 18.37
C VAL A 555 8.32 -13.91 19.38
N LYS A 556 9.04 -12.86 19.76
CA LYS A 556 8.51 -11.82 20.62
C LYS A 556 7.53 -10.96 19.86
N LEU A 557 6.36 -10.75 20.46
CA LEU A 557 5.38 -9.82 19.95
C LEU A 557 5.94 -8.41 19.88
N ARG A 558 5.57 -7.71 18.84
CA ARG A 558 6.12 -6.43 18.51
C ARG A 558 5.41 -5.27 19.21
N HIS A 559 5.87 -4.08 18.91
CA HIS A 559 5.61 -2.86 19.64
C HIS A 559 4.14 -2.59 19.97
N GLY A 560 3.22 -2.90 19.06
CA GLY A 560 1.79 -2.68 19.24
C GLY A 560 1.15 -3.64 20.24
N ASP A 561 1.56 -4.89 20.18
CA ASP A 561 0.94 -5.96 20.94
C ASP A 561 1.31 -5.93 22.42
N ARG A 562 2.39 -5.26 22.78
CA ARG A 562 2.79 -5.08 24.18
C ARG A 562 1.75 -4.37 25.04
N ARG A 563 0.92 -3.52 24.43
CA ARG A 563 -0.11 -2.75 25.14
C ARG A 563 -1.26 -3.63 25.57
N ALA A 564 -1.50 -4.70 24.85
CA ALA A 564 -2.54 -5.67 25.18
C ALA A 564 -2.11 -6.73 26.19
N GLY A 565 -0.89 -6.63 26.74
CA GLY A 565 -0.37 -7.59 27.70
C GLY A 565 -0.10 -8.98 27.13
N ASN A 566 0.24 -9.04 25.83
CA ASN A 566 0.40 -10.31 25.13
C ASN A 566 1.71 -11.00 25.41
N THR A 567 1.68 -12.29 25.31
CA THR A 567 2.84 -13.17 25.42
C THR A 567 3.35 -13.57 24.04
N SER A 568 4.61 -13.97 23.99
CA SER A 568 5.18 -14.57 22.80
C SER A 568 4.52 -15.92 22.50
N ALA A 569 4.19 -16.17 21.26
CA ALA A 569 3.73 -17.45 20.76
C ALA A 569 4.33 -17.69 19.38
N LEU A 570 4.57 -18.95 19.05
CA LEU A 570 5.00 -19.38 17.74
C LEU A 570 3.96 -20.34 17.18
N TYR A 571 3.53 -20.07 15.96
CA TYR A 571 2.69 -20.95 15.16
C TYR A 571 3.48 -21.39 13.93
N LEU A 572 3.49 -22.71 13.67
CA LEU A 572 4.20 -23.30 12.56
C LEU A 572 3.22 -24.13 11.71
N ASP A 573 3.17 -23.86 10.42
CA ASP A 573 2.50 -24.68 9.41
C ASP A 573 3.55 -25.42 8.59
N LEU A 574 3.50 -26.74 8.57
CA LEU A 574 4.42 -27.59 7.82
C LEU A 574 4.03 -27.73 6.33
N GLY A 575 2.99 -27.00 5.90
CA GLY A 575 2.48 -27.00 4.52
C GLY A 575 1.63 -28.24 4.16
N LYS A 576 1.86 -29.35 4.82
CA LYS A 576 1.09 -30.61 4.69
C LYS A 576 1.22 -31.46 5.96
N SER A 577 0.33 -32.44 6.11
CA SER A 577 0.47 -33.48 7.15
C SER A 577 1.74 -34.28 6.93
N VAL A 578 2.52 -34.42 7.96
CA VAL A 578 3.79 -35.19 7.97
C VAL A 578 3.88 -36.05 9.22
N LYS A 579 4.59 -37.16 9.09
CA LYS A 579 5.03 -37.96 10.24
C LYS A 579 6.51 -37.68 10.46
N LEU A 580 6.85 -37.23 11.67
CA LEU A 580 8.23 -36.97 12.09
C LEU A 580 8.58 -37.86 13.29
N ASP A 581 9.85 -38.14 13.47
CA ASP A 581 10.39 -38.76 14.65
C ASP A 581 10.73 -37.72 15.72
N GLU A 582 11.26 -36.58 15.28
CA GLU A 582 11.66 -35.47 16.15
C GLU A 582 11.39 -34.12 15.52
N LEU A 583 11.00 -33.16 16.35
CA LEU A 583 11.08 -31.72 16.08
C LEU A 583 12.16 -31.11 16.97
N VAL A 584 13.05 -30.35 16.38
CA VAL A 584 14.18 -29.74 17.07
C VAL A 584 14.09 -28.22 16.92
N PHE A 585 14.11 -27.53 18.05
CA PHE A 585 14.14 -26.07 18.12
C PHE A 585 15.50 -25.63 18.64
N LYS A 586 16.20 -24.81 17.84
CA LYS A 586 17.49 -24.25 18.18
C LYS A 586 17.36 -22.76 18.50
N ALA A 587 18.16 -22.27 19.40
CA ALA A 587 18.23 -20.88 19.78
C ALA A 587 19.66 -20.38 19.68
N PRO A 588 19.89 -19.08 19.45
CA PRO A 588 21.24 -18.53 19.26
C PRO A 588 22.12 -18.65 20.52
N ASP A 589 21.50 -18.77 21.67
CA ASP A 589 22.19 -18.95 22.95
C ASP A 589 21.32 -19.74 23.95
N GLU A 590 21.94 -20.24 25.01
CA GLU A 590 21.24 -21.01 26.04
C GLU A 590 20.22 -20.17 26.83
N TYR A 591 20.37 -18.86 26.90
CA TYR A 591 19.44 -17.98 27.61
C TYR A 591 18.11 -17.87 26.89
N ALA A 592 18.12 -17.89 25.57
CA ALA A 592 16.90 -17.84 24.78
C ALA A 592 16.00 -19.07 25.00
N ILE A 593 16.58 -20.22 25.35
CA ILE A 593 15.86 -21.48 25.56
C ILE A 593 15.71 -21.84 27.06
N ALA A 594 16.47 -21.19 27.94
CA ALA A 594 16.47 -21.44 29.39
C ALA A 594 15.07 -21.34 30.04
N PRO A 595 14.16 -20.44 29.66
CA PRO A 595 12.84 -20.34 30.24
C PRO A 595 12.05 -21.66 30.21
N TYR A 596 12.30 -22.52 29.24
CA TYR A 596 11.62 -23.82 29.14
C TYR A 596 12.05 -24.85 30.20
N LYS A 597 13.24 -24.68 30.76
CA LYS A 597 13.78 -25.62 31.77
C LYS A 597 13.01 -25.62 33.09
N SER A 598 12.27 -24.54 33.36
CA SER A 598 11.59 -24.35 34.66
C SER A 598 10.07 -24.38 34.57
N GLN A 599 9.50 -24.62 33.40
CA GLN A 599 8.03 -24.60 33.24
C GLN A 599 7.41 -25.98 33.40
N GLU A 600 6.32 -26.02 34.15
CA GLU A 600 5.50 -27.23 34.32
C GLU A 600 4.43 -27.26 33.20
N GLY A 601 4.21 -28.43 32.62
CA GLY A 601 3.19 -28.67 31.61
C GLY A 601 3.69 -28.68 30.16
N ALA A 602 2.78 -28.97 29.27
CA ALA A 602 3.09 -28.98 27.82
C ALA A 602 3.09 -27.58 27.25
N LEU A 603 4.19 -27.25 26.61
CA LEU A 603 4.35 -25.96 25.88
C LEU A 603 4.25 -26.12 24.37
N LEU A 604 4.36 -27.37 23.90
CA LEU A 604 4.28 -27.72 22.48
C LEU A 604 3.01 -28.53 22.22
N TRP A 605 2.29 -28.16 21.20
CA TRP A 605 1.04 -28.78 20.79
C TRP A 605 1.07 -29.08 19.29
N LEU A 606 0.64 -30.27 18.91
CA LEU A 606 0.58 -30.72 17.53
C LEU A 606 -0.87 -30.96 17.13
N SER A 607 -1.21 -30.61 15.88
CA SER A 607 -2.52 -30.85 15.31
C SER A 607 -2.42 -31.12 13.79
N ASP A 608 -3.32 -31.94 13.28
CA ASP A 608 -3.49 -32.10 11.83
C ASP A 608 -4.68 -31.31 11.28
N ASN A 609 -5.61 -30.91 12.14
CA ASN A 609 -6.89 -30.35 11.75
C ASN A 609 -7.28 -29.07 12.48
N LEU A 610 -6.37 -28.50 13.31
CA LEU A 610 -6.59 -27.32 14.15
C LEU A 610 -7.68 -27.49 15.24
N VAL A 611 -8.22 -28.68 15.40
CA VAL A 611 -9.26 -29.03 16.38
C VAL A 611 -8.68 -29.88 17.50
N ASP A 612 -8.07 -30.98 17.13
CA ASP A 612 -7.52 -31.97 18.04
C ASP A 612 -6.05 -31.64 18.30
N TRP A 613 -5.77 -31.09 19.45
CA TRP A 613 -4.43 -30.70 19.86
C TRP A 613 -3.83 -31.73 20.82
N LYS A 614 -2.71 -32.30 20.41
CA LYS A 614 -1.95 -33.24 21.20
C LYS A 614 -0.78 -32.53 21.87
N PRO A 615 -0.75 -32.47 23.22
CA PRO A 615 0.38 -31.92 23.94
C PRO A 615 1.60 -32.82 23.83
N ILE A 616 2.76 -32.23 23.60
CA ILE A 616 4.04 -32.91 23.55
C ILE A 616 5.00 -32.25 24.54
N THR A 617 5.68 -33.04 25.29
CA THR A 617 6.80 -32.57 26.11
C THR A 617 8.08 -32.61 25.30
N PHE A 618 9.02 -31.74 25.61
CA PHE A 618 10.32 -31.73 24.97
C PHE A 618 11.45 -31.66 26.00
N ILE A 619 12.60 -32.20 25.61
CA ILE A 619 13.82 -32.17 26.41
C ILE A 619 14.60 -30.91 26.02
N VAL A 620 14.89 -30.09 27.03
CA VAL A 620 15.60 -28.83 26.85
C VAL A 620 17.04 -28.97 27.33
N GLY A 621 17.98 -28.86 26.37
CA GLY A 621 19.41 -28.78 26.62
C GLY A 621 19.98 -27.49 26.02
N THR A 622 20.97 -27.60 25.16
CA THR A 622 21.41 -26.51 24.25
C THR A 622 20.44 -26.27 23.11
N LYS A 623 19.55 -27.24 22.88
CA LYS A 623 18.41 -27.19 21.97
C LYS A 623 17.21 -27.84 22.63
N ALA A 624 16.01 -27.55 22.18
CA ALA A 624 14.79 -28.24 22.63
C ALA A 624 14.43 -29.33 21.60
N VAL A 625 14.24 -30.54 22.05
CA VAL A 625 13.92 -31.71 21.22
C VAL A 625 12.60 -32.31 21.69
N ALA A 626 11.64 -32.35 20.76
CA ALA A 626 10.36 -33.04 20.99
C ALA A 626 10.36 -34.37 20.23
N ASP A 627 10.14 -35.48 20.99
CA ASP A 627 9.91 -36.79 20.40
C ASP A 627 8.47 -36.86 19.87
N THR A 628 8.34 -37.01 18.55
CA THR A 628 7.04 -36.99 17.87
C THR A 628 6.67 -38.35 17.27
N ARG A 629 7.42 -39.43 17.54
CA ARG A 629 7.21 -40.77 16.94
C ARG A 629 5.79 -41.30 17.21
N ASP A 630 5.25 -41.03 18.37
CA ASP A 630 3.91 -41.48 18.80
C ASP A 630 2.82 -40.42 18.56
N ALA A 631 3.16 -39.30 17.92
CA ALA A 631 2.22 -38.20 17.68
C ALA A 631 1.23 -38.49 16.54
N GLY A 632 1.61 -39.41 15.63
CA GLY A 632 0.89 -39.62 14.36
C GLY A 632 1.33 -38.63 13.30
N GLU A 633 0.47 -38.38 12.31
CA GLU A 633 0.66 -37.31 11.35
C GLU A 633 0.13 -36.00 11.90
N PHE A 634 0.82 -34.91 11.59
CA PHE A 634 0.41 -33.56 11.96
C PHE A 634 0.91 -32.54 10.96
N ARG A 635 0.20 -31.44 10.83
CA ARG A 635 0.57 -30.30 9.98
C ARG A 635 0.90 -29.05 10.79
N TYR A 636 0.24 -28.86 11.91
CA TYR A 636 0.31 -27.61 12.68
C TYR A 636 1.00 -27.82 14.02
N VAL A 637 1.84 -26.84 14.35
CA VAL A 637 2.56 -26.82 15.62
C VAL A 637 2.29 -25.49 16.32
N ARG A 638 2.01 -25.54 17.60
CA ARG A 638 1.89 -24.37 18.44
C ARG A 638 2.86 -24.46 19.60
N LEU A 639 3.65 -23.45 19.78
CA LEU A 639 4.58 -23.31 20.88
C LEU A 639 4.16 -22.10 21.72
N SER A 640 3.65 -22.35 22.92
CA SER A 640 3.29 -21.31 23.89
C SER A 640 4.50 -20.91 24.70
N ASP A 641 4.57 -19.64 25.14
CA ASP A 641 5.71 -19.11 25.89
C ASP A 641 7.06 -19.41 25.24
N SER A 642 7.11 -19.27 23.92
CA SER A 642 8.33 -19.59 23.19
C SER A 642 9.50 -18.67 23.59
N PRO A 643 10.75 -19.07 23.35
CA PRO A 643 11.90 -18.20 23.50
C PRO A 643 11.70 -16.91 22.72
N LEU A 644 12.37 -15.85 23.11
CA LEU A 644 12.30 -14.59 22.40
C LEU A 644 12.87 -14.69 20.97
N ARG A 645 13.83 -15.60 20.75
CA ARG A 645 14.52 -15.82 19.49
C ARG A 645 14.76 -17.30 19.25
N LEU A 646 14.50 -17.73 18.03
CA LEU A 646 14.84 -19.07 17.54
C LEU A 646 15.73 -18.95 16.30
N SER A 647 16.75 -19.76 16.20
CA SER A 647 17.65 -19.75 15.04
C SER A 647 17.29 -20.82 14.00
N GLU A 648 16.80 -21.99 14.41
CA GLU A 648 16.40 -23.05 13.50
C GLU A 648 15.30 -23.93 14.07
N ILE A 649 14.40 -24.39 13.20
CA ILE A 649 13.46 -25.47 13.48
C ILE A 649 13.69 -26.57 12.46
N GLU A 650 14.00 -27.78 12.96
CA GLU A 650 14.26 -28.94 12.13
C GLU A 650 13.25 -30.05 12.40
N GLY A 651 12.88 -30.78 11.37
CA GLY A 651 12.14 -32.03 11.47
C GLY A 651 13.02 -33.20 11.04
N TRP A 652 12.94 -34.30 11.76
CA TRP A 652 13.72 -35.50 11.50
C TRP A 652 12.82 -36.72 11.33
N ARG A 653 13.15 -37.56 10.35
CA ARG A 653 12.49 -38.84 10.11
C ARG A 653 13.52 -39.89 9.65
N ASP A 654 13.52 -41.07 10.27
CA ASP A 654 14.46 -42.15 9.97
C ASP A 654 15.93 -41.67 10.00
N GLY A 655 16.26 -40.78 10.94
CA GLY A 655 17.60 -40.21 11.09
C GLY A 655 18.00 -39.20 10.01
N LYS A 656 17.08 -38.73 9.18
CA LYS A 656 17.33 -37.74 8.13
C LYS A 656 16.47 -36.48 8.36
N ALA A 657 17.06 -35.33 8.09
CA ALA A 657 16.33 -34.07 8.07
C ALA A 657 15.31 -34.06 6.90
N VAL A 658 14.11 -33.57 7.17
CA VAL A 658 13.06 -33.42 6.17
C VAL A 658 13.16 -32.07 5.44
N ASP A 659 12.60 -32.02 4.23
CA ASP A 659 12.49 -30.77 3.48
C ASP A 659 11.54 -29.79 4.20
N ARG A 660 12.01 -28.56 4.41
CA ARG A 660 11.32 -27.47 5.12
C ARG A 660 10.90 -26.31 4.20
N SER A 661 11.10 -26.47 2.90
CA SER A 661 10.85 -25.40 1.90
C SER A 661 9.41 -24.87 1.87
N LYS A 662 8.47 -25.64 2.43
CA LYS A 662 7.05 -25.27 2.54
C LYS A 662 6.61 -24.93 3.96
N TRP A 663 7.55 -24.85 4.90
CA TRP A 663 7.25 -24.50 6.26
C TRP A 663 7.13 -22.99 6.43
N HIS A 664 6.16 -22.58 7.22
CA HIS A 664 5.91 -21.18 7.55
C HIS A 664 5.71 -21.02 9.03
N ALA A 665 6.22 -19.92 9.58
CA ALA A 665 6.04 -19.59 11.00
C ALA A 665 5.42 -18.20 11.15
N SER A 666 4.70 -18.01 12.23
CA SER A 666 4.10 -16.71 12.58
C SER A 666 4.23 -16.41 14.06
N ASN A 667 4.47 -15.16 14.38
CA ASN A 667 4.48 -14.61 15.73
C ASN A 667 3.57 -13.39 15.87
N LEU A 668 2.74 -13.11 14.87
CA LEU A 668 1.92 -11.90 14.83
C LEU A 668 0.73 -11.95 15.75
N PHE A 669 0.22 -13.15 16.00
CA PHE A 669 -1.03 -13.33 16.69
C PHE A 669 -0.82 -13.59 18.17
N ARG A 670 -1.79 -13.15 18.94
CA ARG A 670 -1.81 -13.28 20.38
C ARG A 670 -2.13 -14.71 20.79
N GLU A 671 -1.55 -15.10 21.88
CA GLU A 671 -1.95 -16.35 22.54
C GLU A 671 -3.37 -16.19 23.08
N TYR A 672 -4.31 -17.02 22.59
CA TYR A 672 -5.65 -17.06 23.15
C TYR A 672 -5.59 -17.49 24.62
N ASN A 673 -6.42 -16.94 25.46
CA ASN A 673 -6.49 -17.17 26.91
C ASN A 673 -5.38 -16.55 27.78
N ARG A 674 -4.54 -15.69 27.21
CA ARG A 674 -3.58 -14.92 27.99
C ARG A 674 -3.84 -13.42 27.90
N GLY A 675 -4.08 -12.80 29.04
CA GLY A 675 -4.29 -11.36 29.13
C GLY A 675 -5.51 -10.86 28.35
N GLY A 676 -5.35 -9.91 27.48
CA GLY A 676 -6.41 -9.23 26.73
C GLY A 676 -6.97 -9.97 25.53
N CYS A 677 -6.52 -11.20 25.25
CA CYS A 677 -6.91 -11.92 24.04
C CYS A 677 -8.14 -12.82 24.18
N LYS A 678 -8.86 -12.73 25.27
CA LYS A 678 -10.05 -13.56 25.49
C LYS A 678 -11.24 -13.00 24.72
N THR A 679 -11.91 -13.85 23.94
CA THR A 679 -13.18 -13.51 23.28
C THR A 679 -14.21 -13.03 24.31
N ARG A 680 -14.83 -11.92 24.02
CA ARG A 680 -15.86 -11.28 24.87
C ARG A 680 -17.23 -11.22 24.20
N HIS A 681 -17.27 -11.13 22.87
CA HIS A 681 -18.50 -11.03 22.09
C HIS A 681 -18.41 -11.92 20.86
N ALA A 682 -19.54 -12.48 20.45
CA ALA A 682 -19.65 -13.38 19.32
C ALA A 682 -20.93 -13.13 18.53
N TRP A 683 -20.83 -13.30 17.21
CA TRP A 683 -21.94 -13.30 16.28
C TRP A 683 -21.83 -14.55 15.39
N LYS A 684 -22.96 -15.03 14.91
CA LYS A 684 -23.03 -16.23 14.08
C LYS A 684 -23.98 -16.04 12.91
N SER A 685 -23.64 -16.66 11.80
CA SER A 685 -24.53 -16.95 10.68
C SER A 685 -24.41 -18.40 10.29
N GLU A 686 -25.51 -19.00 9.83
CA GLU A 686 -25.56 -20.37 9.33
C GLU A 686 -26.36 -20.41 8.03
N PHE A 687 -25.78 -21.00 7.00
CA PHE A 687 -26.45 -21.17 5.71
C PHE A 687 -25.84 -22.34 4.93
N THR A 688 -26.53 -22.76 3.87
CA THR A 688 -25.99 -23.70 2.89
C THR A 688 -25.45 -22.95 1.70
N LEU A 689 -24.23 -23.26 1.25
CA LEU A 689 -23.66 -22.66 0.04
C LEU A 689 -24.40 -23.18 -1.19
N ASP A 690 -25.17 -22.34 -1.85
CA ASP A 690 -26.03 -22.68 -2.98
C ASP A 690 -25.45 -22.28 -4.35
N GLU A 691 -24.42 -21.44 -4.38
CA GLU A 691 -23.67 -21.00 -5.58
C GLU A 691 -22.18 -21.08 -5.37
N PHE A 692 -21.45 -21.36 -6.43
CA PHE A 692 -19.99 -21.36 -6.44
C PHE A 692 -19.49 -20.83 -7.79
N ALA A 693 -18.41 -20.08 -7.75
CA ALA A 693 -17.63 -19.68 -8.92
C ALA A 693 -16.13 -19.83 -8.61
N ASP A 694 -15.34 -20.17 -9.61
CA ASP A 694 -13.88 -20.25 -9.45
C ASP A 694 -13.31 -18.91 -8.98
N GLY A 695 -12.49 -18.94 -7.94
CA GLY A 695 -11.92 -17.73 -7.33
C GLY A 695 -12.88 -16.95 -6.42
N ALA A 696 -14.07 -17.47 -6.12
CA ALA A 696 -15.00 -16.82 -5.21
C ALA A 696 -14.53 -16.87 -3.76
N TYR A 697 -14.86 -15.81 -3.02
CA TYR A 697 -14.62 -15.68 -1.58
C TYR A 697 -15.93 -15.48 -0.84
N LEU A 698 -16.00 -16.04 0.36
CA LEU A 698 -16.95 -15.59 1.36
C LEU A 698 -16.32 -14.41 2.10
N CYS A 699 -17.00 -13.29 2.15
CA CYS A 699 -16.51 -12.12 2.87
C CYS A 699 -17.29 -11.93 4.17
N VAL A 700 -16.57 -11.82 5.28
CA VAL A 700 -17.14 -11.47 6.59
C VAL A 700 -16.74 -10.05 6.90
N ALA A 701 -17.63 -9.10 6.65
CA ALA A 701 -17.43 -7.69 6.92
C ALA A 701 -17.81 -7.38 8.37
N LEU A 702 -16.86 -6.95 9.18
CA LEU A 702 -17.08 -6.75 10.61
C LEU A 702 -17.80 -5.45 10.95
N ASN A 703 -17.97 -4.55 10.05
CA ASN A 703 -18.65 -3.26 10.17
C ASN A 703 -18.78 -2.70 11.60
N GLY A 704 -18.23 -1.51 11.82
CA GLY A 704 -18.34 -0.82 13.09
C GLY A 704 -17.09 -0.90 13.96
N HIS A 705 -17.22 -0.43 15.17
CA HIS A 705 -16.12 -0.28 16.09
C HIS A 705 -15.69 -1.62 16.70
N HIS A 706 -14.49 -2.06 16.42
CA HIS A 706 -13.96 -3.34 16.94
C HIS A 706 -13.01 -3.19 18.14
N GLY A 707 -12.68 -1.97 18.54
CA GLY A 707 -11.75 -1.70 19.63
C GLY A 707 -10.28 -1.95 19.26
N ARG A 708 -9.39 -1.61 20.17
CA ARG A 708 -7.93 -1.79 19.98
C ARG A 708 -7.49 -3.25 20.08
N GLU A 709 -8.23 -4.04 20.82
CA GLU A 709 -7.97 -5.47 20.98
C GLU A 709 -8.31 -6.28 19.71
N GLY A 710 -9.12 -5.70 18.82
CA GLY A 710 -9.46 -6.27 17.54
C GLY A 710 -10.60 -7.28 17.57
N ALA A 711 -10.85 -7.82 16.38
CA ALA A 711 -11.85 -8.84 16.13
C ALA A 711 -11.36 -9.78 15.02
N TRP A 712 -11.98 -10.94 14.89
CA TRP A 712 -11.67 -11.89 13.83
C TRP A 712 -12.90 -12.66 13.37
N ALA A 713 -12.76 -13.29 12.20
CA ALA A 713 -13.78 -14.19 11.69
C ALA A 713 -13.21 -15.59 11.45
N ALA A 714 -14.06 -16.59 11.59
CA ALA A 714 -13.72 -17.97 11.30
C ALA A 714 -14.95 -18.72 10.74
N MET A 715 -14.71 -19.82 10.08
CA MET A 715 -15.78 -20.61 9.44
C MET A 715 -15.60 -22.10 9.74
N LYS A 716 -16.72 -22.79 9.85
CA LYS A 716 -16.80 -24.26 9.80
C LYS A 716 -17.60 -24.66 8.56
N VAL A 717 -17.19 -25.75 7.92
CA VAL A 717 -17.91 -26.41 6.84
C VAL A 717 -18.26 -27.81 7.31
N ASP A 718 -19.56 -28.14 7.42
CA ASP A 718 -20.02 -29.40 8.01
C ASP A 718 -19.34 -29.70 9.36
N GLY A 719 -19.18 -28.68 10.21
CA GLY A 719 -18.55 -28.79 11.52
C GLY A 719 -17.01 -28.86 11.53
N ARG A 720 -16.35 -28.81 10.37
CA ARG A 720 -14.88 -28.78 10.25
C ARG A 720 -14.37 -27.37 10.11
N TYR A 721 -13.30 -27.01 10.83
CA TYR A 721 -12.72 -25.69 10.78
C TYR A 721 -12.09 -25.40 9.43
N VAL A 722 -12.35 -24.19 8.93
CA VAL A 722 -11.70 -23.63 7.75
C VAL A 722 -11.01 -22.36 8.17
N GLY A 723 -9.71 -22.28 7.89
CA GLY A 723 -8.90 -21.11 8.21
C GLY A 723 -9.22 -19.92 7.32
N CYS A 724 -8.99 -18.72 7.83
CA CYS A 724 -8.98 -17.51 7.03
C CYS A 724 -7.64 -17.37 6.33
N PRO A 725 -7.61 -17.00 5.05
CA PRO A 725 -6.37 -16.72 4.36
C PRO A 725 -5.83 -15.33 4.71
N ASP A 726 -4.79 -14.99 4.07
CA ASP A 726 -3.82 -13.95 4.28
C ASP A 726 -4.29 -12.48 4.38
N ARG A 727 -5.56 -12.17 4.24
CA ARG A 727 -6.11 -10.82 4.46
C ARG A 727 -6.77 -10.59 5.80
N ALA A 728 -6.66 -11.55 6.67
CA ALA A 728 -7.11 -11.51 8.04
C ALA A 728 -5.87 -11.73 8.93
N PRO A 729 -5.94 -11.47 10.20
CA PRO A 729 -6.96 -10.84 11.02
C PRO A 729 -6.81 -9.32 11.11
N SER A 730 -7.71 -8.68 11.83
CA SER A 730 -7.71 -7.25 12.11
C SER A 730 -6.71 -6.79 13.17
N PHE A 731 -5.78 -7.62 13.55
CA PHE A 731 -4.76 -7.25 14.55
C PHE A 731 -3.68 -6.38 13.90
N THR A 732 -3.28 -5.35 14.61
CA THR A 732 -2.09 -4.59 14.25
C THR A 732 -0.87 -5.50 14.36
N SER A 733 -0.08 -5.59 13.33
CA SER A 733 1.06 -6.47 13.37
C SER A 733 2.20 -5.85 14.12
N ASN A 734 2.83 -4.82 13.85
CA ASN A 734 4.04 -4.54 14.61
C ASN A 734 4.61 -3.14 14.46
N THR A 735 3.86 -2.23 13.92
CA THR A 735 4.37 -0.92 13.64
C THR A 735 3.95 0.06 14.73
N TRP A 736 4.63 1.15 14.80
CA TRP A 736 4.29 2.25 15.67
C TRP A 736 3.07 3.01 15.14
N GLU A 737 2.76 2.89 13.86
CA GLU A 737 1.60 3.50 13.18
C GLU A 737 0.27 2.90 13.63
N HIS A 738 0.27 1.69 14.18
CA HIS A 738 -0.94 1.06 14.70
C HIS A 738 -1.68 1.94 15.72
N LEU A 739 -1.02 2.92 16.29
CA LEU A 739 -1.66 3.89 17.20
C LEU A 739 -2.76 4.70 16.54
N ASN A 740 -2.64 4.88 15.22
CA ASN A 740 -3.55 5.64 14.40
C ASN A 740 -4.53 4.75 13.64
N VAL A 741 -4.46 3.43 13.85
CA VAL A 741 -5.44 2.51 13.27
C VAL A 741 -6.81 2.86 13.80
N GLU A 742 -7.71 3.13 12.90
CA GLU A 742 -9.08 3.43 13.24
C GLU A 742 -9.79 2.17 13.73
N THR A 743 -10.43 2.32 14.88
CA THR A 743 -11.09 1.19 15.56
C THR A 743 -12.51 0.95 15.07
N ASP A 744 -13.01 1.80 14.18
CA ASP A 744 -14.33 1.71 13.55
C ASP A 744 -14.26 1.32 12.08
N SER A 745 -13.09 0.89 11.60
CA SER A 745 -12.90 0.47 10.23
C SER A 745 -13.67 -0.80 9.90
N ASN A 746 -14.10 -0.89 8.67
CA ASN A 746 -14.77 -2.09 8.16
C ASN A 746 -13.74 -3.14 7.77
N ASN A 747 -13.21 -3.83 8.76
CA ASN A 747 -12.38 -5.00 8.51
C ASN A 747 -13.19 -6.10 7.85
N THR A 748 -12.62 -6.75 6.84
CA THR A 748 -13.24 -7.86 6.15
C THR A 748 -12.30 -9.03 6.07
N TYR A 749 -12.83 -10.20 6.33
CA TYR A 749 -12.16 -11.47 6.18
C TYR A 749 -12.60 -12.10 4.86
N TYR A 750 -11.63 -12.47 4.04
CA TYR A 750 -11.85 -13.15 2.77
C TYR A 750 -11.54 -14.63 2.96
N ILE A 751 -12.57 -15.46 2.92
CA ILE A 751 -12.44 -16.92 3.07
C ILE A 751 -12.65 -17.54 1.69
N PRO A 752 -11.62 -18.15 1.07
CA PRO A 752 -11.76 -18.73 -0.24
C PRO A 752 -12.78 -19.86 -0.21
N LEU A 753 -13.65 -19.86 -1.21
CA LEU A 753 -14.56 -20.95 -1.43
C LEU A 753 -13.92 -22.00 -2.34
N THR A 754 -14.25 -23.27 -2.09
CA THR A 754 -13.78 -24.40 -2.89
C THR A 754 -14.99 -25.17 -3.43
N PRO A 755 -14.85 -25.87 -4.59
CA PRO A 755 -15.97 -26.59 -5.21
C PRO A 755 -16.65 -27.60 -4.29
N ASP A 756 -15.89 -28.19 -3.38
CA ASP A 756 -16.40 -29.19 -2.43
C ASP A 756 -17.23 -28.60 -1.29
N MET A 757 -17.31 -27.29 -1.16
CA MET A 757 -18.17 -26.59 -0.21
C MET A 757 -19.60 -26.42 -0.73
N LEU A 758 -19.83 -26.56 -2.04
CA LEU A 758 -21.16 -26.42 -2.64
C LEU A 758 -22.11 -27.46 -2.06
N GLY A 759 -23.28 -26.99 -1.62
CA GLY A 759 -24.32 -27.81 -0.99
C GLY A 759 -24.05 -28.14 0.50
N LYS A 760 -22.93 -27.70 1.07
CA LYS A 760 -22.60 -27.92 2.48
C LYS A 760 -23.10 -26.81 3.38
N LYS A 761 -23.29 -27.14 4.64
CA LYS A 761 -23.61 -26.19 5.70
C LYS A 761 -22.37 -25.43 6.11
N LEU A 762 -22.42 -24.10 6.04
CA LEU A 762 -21.41 -23.17 6.53
C LEU A 762 -21.88 -22.54 7.83
N GLU A 763 -21.01 -22.53 8.83
CA GLU A 763 -21.19 -21.82 10.09
C GLU A 763 -20.10 -20.75 10.17
N VAL A 764 -20.51 -19.49 10.12
CA VAL A 764 -19.61 -18.34 10.07
C VAL A 764 -19.68 -17.61 11.41
N TYR A 765 -18.55 -17.29 11.97
CA TYR A 765 -18.42 -16.60 13.24
C TYR A 765 -17.65 -15.31 13.07
N ALA A 766 -18.14 -14.23 13.69
CA ALA A 766 -17.39 -13.04 14.00
C ALA A 766 -17.20 -12.97 15.53
N LEU A 767 -16.00 -12.67 15.96
CA LEU A 767 -15.59 -12.75 17.35
C LEU A 767 -14.80 -11.51 17.71
N SER A 768 -15.07 -10.90 18.87
CA SER A 768 -14.40 -9.69 19.33
C SER A 768 -13.76 -9.89 20.68
N PHE A 769 -12.59 -9.30 20.86
CA PHE A 769 -11.91 -9.27 22.16
C PHE A 769 -12.44 -8.16 23.08
N GLU A 770 -12.99 -7.09 22.51
CA GLU A 770 -13.31 -5.88 23.29
C GLU A 770 -14.72 -5.38 23.01
N SER A 771 -15.00 -4.98 21.79
CA SER A 771 -16.18 -4.20 21.46
C SER A 771 -17.42 -5.07 21.19
N PRO A 772 -18.59 -4.71 21.74
CA PRO A 772 -19.88 -5.30 21.41
C PRO A 772 -20.55 -4.62 20.18
N ASP A 773 -19.96 -3.55 19.64
CA ASP A 773 -20.63 -2.64 18.69
C ASP A 773 -20.45 -3.05 17.23
N LEU A 774 -20.01 -4.27 16.98
CA LEU A 774 -19.91 -4.80 15.63
C LEU A 774 -21.29 -5.10 15.03
N LYS A 775 -21.40 -4.88 13.74
CA LYS A 775 -22.55 -5.25 12.91
C LYS A 775 -22.06 -6.13 11.76
N PRO A 776 -21.61 -7.36 12.05
CA PRO A 776 -20.98 -8.17 11.04
C PRO A 776 -21.99 -8.66 10.01
N GLU A 777 -21.56 -8.69 8.76
CA GLU A 777 -22.32 -9.16 7.61
C GLU A 777 -21.51 -10.21 6.84
N VAL A 778 -22.23 -11.15 6.24
CA VAL A 778 -21.66 -12.18 5.38
C VAL A 778 -22.09 -11.89 3.93
N TRP A 779 -21.13 -11.79 3.07
CA TRP A 779 -21.33 -11.50 1.64
C TRP A 779 -20.77 -12.61 0.77
#